data_ad37494a622e38713800327ce927170b
#
_entry.id   ad37494a622e38713800327ce927170b
#
_cell.length_a   1.000
_cell.length_b   1.000
_cell.length_c   1.000
_cell.angle_alpha   90.00
_cell.angle_beta   90.00
_cell.angle_gamma   90.00
#
_symmetry.space_group_name_H-M   'P 1'
#
loop_
_entity.id
_entity.type
_entity.pdbx_description
1 polymer ?
#
loop_
_entity_poly.entity_id
_entity_poly.type
_entity_poly.pdbx_seq_one_letter_code
_entity_poly.pdbx_strand_id
1 'polypeptide(L)'
;MADFTDAQYFLNRECTWVKFNERVLREAIVPSNPLLEQLNFIAIAASNLDEFFMIRVAGVKHLVESGVKHIDIAGMTPQEQFEAIQSMVHKLVADQYRYYEDIQQKLQSHGLHFIGVDALDDDQRLWLESFFEREIYPVVTPMAVDSSHPFPFLSSLNLNLAVLLRRKQGDRSVKTAILPVPTSVIDRIIKVPDSVSPAGKQHEGHQFLFLEDVIAAYAERFFLGCDILEVEPFRVTRDADLDIDDDAEDLLMEVEKSLKKRRKGAAVRLELAASSSRMIRDFLRDELQLEERDIYSIPGPLDCKVFFSFVGIDGYDDLRYPPVTPQPSSELAAIDAPDFWSAIAERDVMVHHPYETFETVEHFIQLAATDPHVLAIKQTLYRVSSKSPIIAALAQAAENGKQVTVLMEVKARFDEENNIHMARKLEKAGCHVIYGIMGLKTHSKITLVVRREEDGIRRYVHLATGNYNGKTARIYTDVGILTANTLIGVDASAFFNLLSGYSDPPQWNKLAVAPLNLRETIYQEIDQEIAQAKAGKKALIVAKMNSLLDKYVIAKLYEASAAGVKIRLIVRGICVLRPGLPGISENIEVHSIVGRFLEHSRLFYFYNGGKEDVFISSADWMPRNLNERVELMTPVEFPPHKDRIKRILKVYFDDNVKAYAMNSDGSYRYLADERKGKPVNAQDTCQREAERLASERKKAARQFRNVVLRPRPAEEDK
;
A
#
# COMPACT_ATOMS: atom_id res chain seq x y z
N MET A 1 -27.67 -14.17 27.04
CA MET A 1 -26.62 -14.32 25.99
C MET A 1 -25.73 -13.12 26.07
N ALA A 2 -24.42 -13.26 25.88
CA ALA A 2 -23.54 -12.10 25.82
C ALA A 2 -23.91 -11.25 24.60
N ASP A 3 -23.93 -9.95 24.77
CA ASP A 3 -24.04 -9.02 23.63
C ASP A 3 -22.66 -8.87 23.00
N PHE A 4 -22.38 -9.65 21.96
CA PHE A 4 -21.09 -9.62 21.26
C PHE A 4 -20.82 -8.29 20.54
N THR A 5 -21.75 -7.36 20.58
CA THR A 5 -21.57 -6.00 20.02
C THR A 5 -21.21 -4.94 21.06
N ASP A 6 -21.01 -5.34 22.34
CA ASP A 6 -20.59 -4.43 23.41
C ASP A 6 -19.19 -3.86 23.14
N ALA A 7 -19.03 -2.56 23.38
CA ALA A 7 -17.79 -1.81 23.10
C ALA A 7 -16.53 -2.38 23.79
N GLN A 8 -16.68 -3.04 24.96
CA GLN A 8 -15.58 -3.67 25.69
C GLN A 8 -14.87 -4.78 24.91
N TYR A 9 -15.52 -5.37 23.90
CA TYR A 9 -14.96 -6.43 23.07
C TYR A 9 -14.20 -5.91 21.85
N PHE A 10 -14.10 -4.61 21.68
CA PHE A 10 -13.44 -3.99 20.53
C PHE A 10 -12.28 -3.10 20.96
N LEU A 11 -11.34 -2.92 20.03
CA LEU A 11 -10.24 -1.98 20.15
C LEU A 11 -10.53 -0.73 19.28
N ASN A 12 -9.94 0.41 19.68
CA ASN A 12 -10.01 1.60 18.87
C ASN A 12 -9.24 1.42 17.55
N ARG A 13 -9.84 1.83 16.45
CA ARG A 13 -9.29 1.69 15.10
C ARG A 13 -7.96 2.38 14.93
N GLU A 14 -7.85 3.64 15.37
CA GLU A 14 -6.69 4.48 15.11
C GLU A 14 -5.49 4.03 15.97
N CYS A 15 -5.74 3.64 17.21
CA CYS A 15 -4.72 3.03 18.06
C CYS A 15 -4.17 1.72 17.47
N THR A 16 -5.03 0.88 16.90
CA THR A 16 -4.57 -0.36 16.22
C THR A 16 -3.81 -0.05 14.94
N TRP A 17 -4.11 1.06 14.25
CA TRP A 17 -3.31 1.52 13.12
C TRP A 17 -1.89 1.94 13.56
N VAL A 18 -1.75 2.68 14.66
CA VAL A 18 -0.42 3.03 15.21
C VAL A 18 0.35 1.76 15.55
N LYS A 19 -0.30 0.77 16.18
CA LYS A 19 0.31 -0.55 16.45
C LYS A 19 0.74 -1.29 15.18
N PHE A 20 0.03 -1.12 14.07
CA PHE A 20 0.48 -1.64 12.78
C PHE A 20 1.76 -0.92 12.32
N ASN A 21 1.82 0.42 12.39
CA ASN A 21 3.00 1.15 11.96
C ASN A 21 4.21 0.93 12.90
N GLU A 22 3.99 0.63 14.20
CA GLU A 22 5.04 0.14 15.10
C GLU A 22 5.67 -1.18 14.59
N ARG A 23 4.86 -2.12 14.08
CA ARG A 23 5.38 -3.37 13.48
C ARG A 23 6.17 -3.12 12.20
N VAL A 24 5.72 -2.18 11.36
CA VAL A 24 6.47 -1.75 10.17
C VAL A 24 7.80 -1.14 10.57
N LEU A 25 7.80 -0.23 11.55
CA LEU A 25 9.02 0.40 12.05
C LEU A 25 9.98 -0.60 12.69
N ARG A 26 9.48 -1.63 13.37
CA ARG A 26 10.32 -2.68 13.98
C ARG A 26 11.19 -3.42 12.95
N GLU A 27 10.76 -3.52 11.70
CA GLU A 27 11.58 -4.14 10.64
C GLU A 27 12.91 -3.41 10.43
N ALA A 28 13.00 -2.13 10.81
CA ALA A 28 14.25 -1.36 10.77
C ALA A 28 15.34 -1.85 11.74
N ILE A 29 14.97 -2.65 12.76
CA ILE A 29 15.93 -3.19 13.74
C ILE A 29 16.00 -4.72 13.71
N VAL A 30 15.31 -5.39 12.80
CA VAL A 30 15.39 -6.85 12.65
C VAL A 30 16.74 -7.23 12.03
N PRO A 31 17.62 -7.96 12.73
CA PRO A 31 18.99 -8.20 12.27
C PRO A 31 19.10 -8.99 10.96
N SER A 32 18.07 -9.76 10.62
CA SER A 32 18.03 -10.53 9.36
C SER A 32 17.71 -9.66 8.14
N ASN A 33 17.29 -8.41 8.33
CA ASN A 33 17.06 -7.48 7.23
C ASN A 33 18.39 -6.83 6.82
N PRO A 34 18.72 -6.76 5.53
CA PRO A 34 19.88 -6.00 5.05
C PRO A 34 19.81 -4.53 5.47
N LEU A 35 20.95 -3.87 5.60
CA LEU A 35 21.03 -2.54 6.23
C LEU A 35 20.27 -1.45 5.46
N LEU A 36 20.34 -1.42 4.12
CA LEU A 36 19.57 -0.46 3.32
C LEU A 36 18.07 -0.76 3.37
N GLU A 37 17.66 -2.01 3.58
CA GLU A 37 16.25 -2.33 3.81
C GLU A 37 15.77 -1.90 5.20
N GLN A 38 16.64 -1.97 6.22
CA GLN A 38 16.32 -1.38 7.53
C GLN A 38 16.04 0.11 7.40
N LEU A 39 16.85 0.85 6.62
CA LEU A 39 16.62 2.25 6.31
C LEU A 39 15.35 2.48 5.49
N ASN A 40 15.05 1.59 4.55
CA ASN A 40 13.82 1.61 3.76
C ASN A 40 12.57 1.48 4.65
N PHE A 41 12.60 0.65 5.69
CA PHE A 41 11.49 0.54 6.65
C PHE A 41 11.30 1.81 7.50
N ILE A 42 12.35 2.58 7.78
CA ILE A 42 12.22 3.94 8.35
C ILE A 42 11.41 4.84 7.41
N ALA A 43 11.76 4.84 6.11
CA ALA A 43 11.05 5.63 5.10
C ALA A 43 9.59 5.20 4.91
N ILE A 44 9.31 3.88 4.91
CA ILE A 44 7.96 3.33 4.82
C ILE A 44 7.12 3.76 6.04
N ALA A 45 7.66 3.65 7.26
CA ALA A 45 6.96 4.04 8.48
C ALA A 45 6.65 5.54 8.50
N ALA A 46 7.59 6.39 8.03
CA ALA A 46 7.38 7.84 7.89
C ALA A 46 6.31 8.16 6.84
N SER A 47 6.32 7.49 5.69
CA SER A 47 5.32 7.67 4.64
C SER A 47 3.91 7.29 5.11
N ASN A 48 3.80 6.16 5.81
CA ASN A 48 2.54 5.73 6.40
C ASN A 48 2.02 6.77 7.41
N LEU A 49 2.91 7.33 8.22
CA LEU A 49 2.56 8.31 9.24
C LEU A 49 2.06 9.62 8.61
N ASP A 50 2.69 10.09 7.53
CA ASP A 50 2.22 11.27 6.78
C ASP A 50 0.77 11.06 6.31
N GLU A 51 0.47 9.93 5.66
CA GLU A 51 -0.89 9.63 5.20
C GLU A 51 -1.89 9.54 6.38
N PHE A 52 -1.47 8.96 7.49
CA PHE A 52 -2.28 8.86 8.71
C PHE A 52 -2.66 10.24 9.24
N PHE A 53 -1.71 11.18 9.31
CA PHE A 53 -1.99 12.55 9.73
C PHE A 53 -2.89 13.29 8.76
N MET A 54 -2.58 13.21 7.46
CA MET A 54 -3.32 13.92 6.42
C MET A 54 -4.80 13.56 6.37
N ILE A 55 -5.18 12.36 6.82
CA ILE A 55 -6.53 11.82 6.64
C ILE A 55 -7.17 11.48 7.97
N ARG A 56 -6.50 10.68 8.80
CA ARG A 56 -7.15 10.10 9.99
C ARG A 56 -7.07 11.01 11.19
N VAL A 57 -5.87 11.50 11.50
CA VAL A 57 -5.68 12.43 12.61
C VAL A 57 -6.41 13.74 12.31
N ALA A 58 -6.35 14.23 11.06
CA ALA A 58 -7.11 15.40 10.62
C ALA A 58 -8.61 15.23 10.89
N GLY A 59 -9.20 14.08 10.49
CA GLY A 59 -10.61 13.81 10.74
C GLY A 59 -10.97 13.74 12.22
N VAL A 60 -10.14 13.07 13.06
CA VAL A 60 -10.38 13.03 14.51
C VAL A 60 -10.26 14.42 15.13
N LYS A 61 -9.24 15.20 14.73
CA LYS A 61 -9.06 16.59 15.19
C LYS A 61 -10.26 17.46 14.85
N HIS A 62 -10.79 17.35 13.63
CA HIS A 62 -11.99 18.05 13.21
C HIS A 62 -13.22 17.68 14.08
N LEU A 63 -13.41 16.40 14.43
CA LEU A 63 -14.48 15.98 15.33
C LEU A 63 -14.34 16.58 16.73
N VAL A 64 -13.11 16.67 17.25
CA VAL A 64 -12.80 17.33 18.54
C VAL A 64 -13.16 18.83 18.48
N GLU A 65 -12.67 19.55 17.47
CA GLU A 65 -12.90 20.99 17.28
C GLU A 65 -14.40 21.32 17.08
N SER A 66 -15.14 20.43 16.41
CA SER A 66 -16.60 20.56 16.19
C SER A 66 -17.43 20.17 17.42
N GLY A 67 -16.80 19.72 18.52
CA GLY A 67 -17.50 19.34 19.76
C GLY A 67 -18.39 18.10 19.63
N VAL A 68 -18.14 17.24 18.65
CA VAL A 68 -18.88 15.99 18.43
C VAL A 68 -18.62 15.01 19.58
N LYS A 69 -19.69 14.45 20.15
CA LYS A 69 -19.62 13.52 21.31
C LYS A 69 -19.86 12.05 20.92
N HIS A 70 -19.91 11.73 19.62
CA HIS A 70 -20.13 10.38 19.16
C HIS A 70 -18.97 9.48 19.58
N ILE A 71 -19.28 8.37 20.28
CA ILE A 71 -18.29 7.37 20.68
C ILE A 71 -18.02 6.39 19.51
N ASP A 72 -16.81 5.90 19.43
CA ASP A 72 -16.40 4.88 18.44
C ASP A 72 -16.84 3.46 18.86
N ILE A 73 -16.43 2.47 18.07
CA ILE A 73 -16.74 1.05 18.30
C ILE A 73 -16.17 0.54 19.64
N ALA A 74 -15.06 1.12 20.13
CA ALA A 74 -14.42 0.77 21.41
C ALA A 74 -14.94 1.60 22.59
N GLY A 75 -15.92 2.49 22.36
CA GLY A 75 -16.51 3.35 23.39
C GLY A 75 -15.73 4.61 23.70
N MET A 76 -14.73 4.98 22.86
CA MET A 76 -13.92 6.18 23.06
C MET A 76 -14.56 7.41 22.39
N THR A 77 -14.55 8.55 23.09
CA THR A 77 -14.89 9.87 22.55
C THR A 77 -13.80 10.35 21.57
N PRO A 78 -14.09 11.29 20.64
CA PRO A 78 -13.06 11.87 19.78
C PRO A 78 -11.89 12.47 20.53
N GLN A 79 -12.12 13.09 21.68
CA GLN A 79 -11.07 13.65 22.54
C GLN A 79 -10.14 12.55 23.10
N GLU A 80 -10.71 11.47 23.65
CA GLU A 80 -9.93 10.34 24.17
C GLU A 80 -9.14 9.65 23.05
N GLN A 81 -9.74 9.49 21.85
CA GLN A 81 -9.04 8.97 20.69
C GLN A 81 -7.86 9.84 20.30
N PHE A 82 -8.05 11.16 20.22
CA PHE A 82 -7.01 12.10 19.84
C PHE A 82 -5.84 12.10 20.84
N GLU A 83 -6.10 12.11 22.14
CA GLU A 83 -5.08 12.03 23.19
C GLU A 83 -4.30 10.71 23.15
N ALA A 84 -4.98 9.59 22.97
CA ALA A 84 -4.34 8.28 22.80
C ALA A 84 -3.44 8.22 21.56
N ILE A 85 -3.92 8.72 20.41
CA ILE A 85 -3.15 8.81 19.17
C ILE A 85 -1.88 9.65 19.39
N GLN A 86 -2.02 10.85 19.95
CA GLN A 86 -0.88 11.76 20.18
C GLN A 86 0.19 11.09 21.04
N SER A 87 -0.21 10.51 22.19
CA SER A 87 0.72 9.81 23.07
C SER A 87 1.47 8.68 22.37
N MET A 88 0.75 7.84 21.60
CA MET A 88 1.36 6.70 20.88
C MET A 88 2.27 7.18 19.76
N VAL A 89 1.88 8.21 19.01
CA VAL A 89 2.66 8.71 17.86
C VAL A 89 3.93 9.42 18.31
N HIS A 90 3.90 10.22 19.37
CA HIS A 90 5.12 10.81 19.93
C HIS A 90 6.15 9.74 20.29
N LYS A 91 5.71 8.63 20.91
CA LYS A 91 6.59 7.50 21.18
C LYS A 91 7.11 6.84 19.90
N LEU A 92 6.24 6.62 18.92
CA LEU A 92 6.61 6.02 17.63
C LEU A 92 7.67 6.85 16.90
N VAL A 93 7.53 8.19 16.88
CA VAL A 93 8.50 9.11 16.29
C VAL A 93 9.83 9.07 17.05
N ALA A 94 9.81 9.05 18.38
CA ALA A 94 11.04 8.92 19.17
C ALA A 94 11.78 7.60 18.88
N ASP A 95 11.04 6.48 18.79
CA ASP A 95 11.60 5.17 18.42
C ASP A 95 12.16 5.19 17.00
N GLN A 96 11.49 5.85 16.03
CA GLN A 96 11.93 5.98 14.64
C GLN A 96 13.30 6.65 14.55
N TYR A 97 13.52 7.76 15.26
CA TYR A 97 14.80 8.48 15.20
C TYR A 97 15.91 7.78 15.98
N ARG A 98 15.58 7.09 17.06
CA ARG A 98 16.55 6.20 17.74
C ARG A 98 17.03 5.08 16.81
N TYR A 99 16.12 4.43 16.05
CA TYR A 99 16.47 3.40 15.09
C TYR A 99 17.28 3.96 13.91
N TYR A 100 16.91 5.17 13.45
CA TYR A 100 17.70 5.86 12.42
C TYR A 100 19.13 6.13 12.86
N GLU A 101 19.35 6.60 14.08
CA GLU A 101 20.70 6.84 14.64
C GLU A 101 21.53 5.55 14.65
N ASP A 102 20.97 4.44 15.11
CA ASP A 102 21.62 3.13 15.06
C ASP A 102 21.98 2.69 13.65
N ILE A 103 21.09 2.93 12.68
CA ILE A 103 21.32 2.61 11.26
C ILE A 103 22.41 3.51 10.68
N GLN A 104 22.39 4.80 10.98
CA GLN A 104 23.40 5.77 10.51
C GLN A 104 24.81 5.36 10.96
N GLN A 105 24.99 4.93 12.20
CA GLN A 105 26.26 4.42 12.71
C GLN A 105 26.72 3.17 11.94
N LYS A 106 25.82 2.27 11.61
CA LYS A 106 26.12 1.08 10.79
C LYS A 106 26.47 1.45 9.35
N LEU A 107 25.76 2.40 8.73
CA LEU A 107 26.07 2.89 7.38
C LEU A 107 27.47 3.46 7.28
N GLN A 108 27.95 4.18 8.29
CA GLN A 108 29.32 4.68 8.36
C GLN A 108 30.35 3.54 8.29
N SER A 109 30.12 2.41 8.95
CA SER A 109 31.00 1.25 8.89
C SER A 109 31.05 0.58 7.50
N HIS A 110 30.09 0.89 6.63
CA HIS A 110 30.05 0.47 5.23
C HIS A 110 30.47 1.57 4.25
N GLY A 111 31.06 2.67 4.75
CA GLY A 111 31.53 3.76 3.91
C GLY A 111 30.44 4.69 3.37
N LEU A 112 29.28 4.74 4.01
CA LEU A 112 28.18 5.66 3.69
C LEU A 112 28.05 6.69 4.81
N HIS A 113 28.53 7.93 4.58
CA HIS A 113 28.68 8.95 5.61
C HIS A 113 27.75 10.12 5.35
N PHE A 114 26.69 10.29 6.14
CA PHE A 114 25.95 11.54 6.21
C PHE A 114 26.69 12.49 7.14
N ILE A 115 27.15 13.63 6.61
CA ILE A 115 27.99 14.59 7.32
C ILE A 115 27.36 16.00 7.33
N GLY A 116 27.71 16.81 8.31
CA GLY A 116 27.37 18.24 8.32
C GLY A 116 28.33 19.04 7.43
N VAL A 117 27.91 20.23 7.00
CA VAL A 117 28.74 21.14 6.18
C VAL A 117 30.07 21.49 6.88
N ASP A 118 30.08 21.55 8.20
CA ASP A 118 31.28 21.85 9.00
C ASP A 118 32.36 20.76 8.93
N ALA A 119 31.99 19.54 8.59
CA ALA A 119 32.91 18.41 8.48
C ALA A 119 33.66 18.36 7.12
N LEU A 120 33.33 19.23 6.18
CA LEU A 120 33.98 19.31 4.87
C LEU A 120 35.40 19.89 5.01
N ASP A 121 36.34 19.37 4.20
CA ASP A 121 37.65 19.96 4.01
C ASP A 121 37.60 21.21 3.08
N ASP A 122 38.74 21.90 2.93
CA ASP A 122 38.78 23.17 2.19
C ASP A 122 38.43 23.00 0.70
N ASP A 123 38.85 21.93 0.04
CA ASP A 123 38.55 21.68 -1.36
C ASP A 123 37.09 21.32 -1.57
N GLN A 124 36.54 20.54 -0.66
CA GLN A 124 35.11 20.20 -0.63
C GLN A 124 34.22 21.42 -0.35
N ARG A 125 34.66 22.34 0.52
CA ARG A 125 33.97 23.61 0.79
C ARG A 125 33.94 24.51 -0.44
N LEU A 126 35.05 24.62 -1.18
CA LEU A 126 35.14 25.37 -2.44
C LEU A 126 34.20 24.79 -3.49
N TRP A 127 34.17 23.47 -3.61
CA TRP A 127 33.21 22.80 -4.48
C TRP A 127 31.77 23.10 -4.08
N LEU A 128 31.44 22.97 -2.78
CA LEU A 128 30.10 23.21 -2.28
C LEU A 128 29.65 24.65 -2.48
N GLU A 129 30.54 25.63 -2.28
CA GLU A 129 30.24 27.05 -2.56
C GLU A 129 29.92 27.26 -4.04
N SER A 130 30.71 26.68 -4.96
CA SER A 130 30.44 26.72 -6.39
C SER A 130 29.13 26.04 -6.77
N PHE A 131 28.82 24.89 -6.15
CA PHE A 131 27.57 24.18 -6.35
C PHE A 131 26.38 25.00 -5.85
N PHE A 132 26.50 25.60 -4.67
CA PHE A 132 25.45 26.46 -4.08
C PHE A 132 25.14 27.64 -4.98
N GLU A 133 26.16 28.41 -5.43
CA GLU A 133 25.97 29.60 -6.25
C GLU A 133 25.34 29.27 -7.63
N ARG A 134 25.65 28.11 -8.19
CA ARG A 134 25.22 27.73 -9.51
C ARG A 134 23.88 27.00 -9.55
N GLU A 135 23.63 26.12 -8.60
CA GLU A 135 22.47 25.22 -8.64
C GLU A 135 21.39 25.56 -7.60
N ILE A 136 21.78 26.08 -6.42
CA ILE A 136 20.84 26.28 -5.30
C ILE A 136 20.36 27.75 -5.23
N TYR A 137 21.32 28.68 -5.20
CA TYR A 137 21.02 30.09 -5.00
C TYR A 137 20.00 30.67 -6.00
N PRO A 138 20.08 30.37 -7.31
CA PRO A 138 19.12 30.90 -8.28
C PRO A 138 17.69 30.36 -8.13
N VAL A 139 17.50 29.24 -7.44
CA VAL A 139 16.22 28.53 -7.30
C VAL A 139 15.47 28.92 -6.04
N VAL A 140 16.21 29.26 -4.97
CA VAL A 140 15.63 29.57 -3.65
C VAL A 140 15.27 31.05 -3.58
N THR A 141 14.01 31.32 -3.21
CA THR A 141 13.53 32.70 -3.00
C THR A 141 13.07 32.87 -1.55
N PRO A 142 13.70 33.76 -0.76
CA PRO A 142 13.30 34.00 0.61
C PRO A 142 11.95 34.72 0.69
N MET A 143 11.14 34.35 1.68
CA MET A 143 9.85 34.94 1.97
C MET A 143 9.90 35.60 3.35
N ALA A 144 9.93 36.94 3.38
CA ALA A 144 9.87 37.70 4.64
C ALA A 144 8.47 37.58 5.26
N VAL A 145 8.40 37.62 6.60
CA VAL A 145 7.14 37.63 7.34
C VAL A 145 7.10 38.89 8.18
N ASP A 146 6.20 39.83 7.87
CA ASP A 146 5.97 41.06 8.59
C ASP A 146 4.54 41.60 8.36
N SER A 147 4.23 42.80 8.86
CA SER A 147 2.91 43.41 8.68
C SER A 147 2.51 43.65 7.23
N SER A 148 3.49 43.74 6.31
CA SER A 148 3.28 43.94 4.83
C SER A 148 3.33 42.62 4.07
N HIS A 149 3.93 41.61 4.66
CA HIS A 149 4.11 40.27 4.09
C HIS A 149 3.58 39.24 5.09
N PRO A 150 2.28 38.88 4.99
CA PRO A 150 1.69 37.88 5.88
C PRO A 150 2.40 36.53 5.73
N PHE A 151 2.26 35.65 6.73
CA PHE A 151 2.82 34.31 6.70
C PHE A 151 2.41 33.59 5.41
N PRO A 152 3.38 33.09 4.62
CA PRO A 152 3.09 32.47 3.33
C PRO A 152 2.31 31.17 3.49
N PHE A 153 1.46 30.87 2.52
CA PHE A 153 0.85 29.58 2.46
C PHE A 153 1.88 28.50 2.07
N LEU A 154 2.25 27.66 3.05
CA LEU A 154 3.17 26.54 2.86
C LEU A 154 2.42 25.28 2.46
N SER A 155 2.84 24.65 1.37
CA SER A 155 2.26 23.39 0.88
C SER A 155 2.52 22.25 1.87
N SER A 156 1.54 21.34 1.98
CA SER A 156 1.66 20.16 2.84
C SER A 156 2.89 19.33 2.49
N LEU A 157 3.60 18.86 3.51
CA LEU A 157 4.78 17.98 3.44
C LEU A 157 6.05 18.62 2.83
N ASN A 158 6.00 19.87 2.38
CA ASN A 158 7.21 20.55 1.90
C ASN A 158 8.12 20.91 3.06
N LEU A 159 9.43 20.71 2.83
CA LEU A 159 10.47 21.12 3.76
C LEU A 159 10.78 22.62 3.59
N ASN A 160 10.91 23.33 4.69
CA ASN A 160 11.23 24.75 4.73
C ASN A 160 12.23 25.03 5.85
N LEU A 161 12.91 26.16 5.79
CA LEU A 161 13.74 26.68 6.87
C LEU A 161 13.11 27.95 7.45
N ALA A 162 12.96 28.00 8.76
CA ALA A 162 12.61 29.23 9.48
C ALA A 162 13.90 29.95 9.82
N VAL A 163 13.99 31.24 9.47
CA VAL A 163 15.17 32.06 9.65
C VAL A 163 14.84 33.22 10.57
N LEU A 164 15.52 33.31 11.72
CA LEU A 164 15.52 34.50 12.55
C LEU A 164 16.67 35.41 12.14
N LEU A 165 16.37 36.67 11.87
CA LEU A 165 17.35 37.62 11.39
C LEU A 165 17.16 39.01 12.01
N ARG A 166 18.23 39.82 11.99
CA ARG A 166 18.24 41.19 12.49
C ARG A 166 18.99 42.07 11.51
N ARG A 167 18.44 43.23 11.18
CA ARG A 167 19.16 44.20 10.33
C ARG A 167 20.42 44.72 11.02
N LYS A 168 21.53 44.80 10.30
CA LYS A 168 22.80 45.39 10.81
C LYS A 168 22.65 46.87 11.08
N GLN A 169 21.80 47.57 10.32
CA GLN A 169 21.54 49.00 10.48
C GLN A 169 20.02 49.27 10.49
N GLY A 170 19.60 50.30 11.20
CA GLY A 170 18.20 50.72 11.33
C GLY A 170 17.44 49.95 12.41
N ASP A 171 16.25 49.49 12.10
CA ASP A 171 15.43 48.70 13.04
C ASP A 171 16.11 47.35 13.36
N ARG A 172 16.50 47.20 14.64
CA ARG A 172 17.17 45.97 15.15
C ARG A 172 16.19 44.95 15.73
N SER A 173 14.91 45.12 15.52
CA SER A 173 13.95 44.06 15.92
C SER A 173 14.27 42.75 15.22
N VAL A 174 14.02 41.63 15.91
CA VAL A 174 14.14 40.30 15.28
C VAL A 174 13.00 40.13 14.27
N LYS A 175 13.34 39.74 13.08
CA LYS A 175 12.41 39.42 11.97
C LYS A 175 12.48 37.95 11.65
N THR A 176 11.41 37.43 11.06
CA THR A 176 11.34 36.03 10.60
C THR A 176 11.23 36.01 9.09
N ALA A 177 11.90 35.09 8.47
CA ALA A 177 11.74 34.75 7.06
C ALA A 177 11.67 33.23 6.88
N ILE A 178 11.11 32.82 5.76
CA ILE A 178 11.01 31.40 5.38
C ILE A 178 11.84 31.20 4.11
N LEU A 179 12.70 30.18 4.10
CA LEU A 179 13.40 29.68 2.91
C LEU A 179 12.79 28.32 2.53
N PRO A 180 12.18 28.19 1.35
CA PRO A 180 11.73 26.88 0.86
C PRO A 180 12.93 26.01 0.46
N VAL A 181 12.89 24.72 0.79
CA VAL A 181 13.86 23.75 0.31
C VAL A 181 13.35 23.12 -0.98
N PRO A 182 14.00 23.36 -2.14
CA PRO A 182 13.47 23.02 -3.46
C PRO A 182 13.67 21.54 -3.84
N THR A 183 13.21 20.61 -3.03
CA THR A 183 13.38 19.16 -3.20
C THR A 183 12.71 18.57 -4.45
N SER A 184 11.88 19.34 -5.15
CA SER A 184 11.26 18.93 -6.41
C SER A 184 12.15 19.13 -7.64
N VAL A 185 13.23 19.92 -7.51
CA VAL A 185 14.15 20.28 -8.61
C VAL A 185 15.61 19.97 -8.30
N ILE A 186 15.97 19.89 -7.03
CA ILE A 186 17.32 19.55 -6.57
C ILE A 186 17.21 18.32 -5.64
N ASP A 187 18.09 17.34 -5.86
CA ASP A 187 18.14 16.16 -5.00
C ASP A 187 18.45 16.54 -3.56
N ARG A 188 17.65 16.08 -2.63
CA ARG A 188 17.79 16.44 -1.22
C ARG A 188 19.04 15.83 -0.58
N ILE A 189 19.48 14.64 -1.04
CA ILE A 189 20.74 14.02 -0.63
C ILE A 189 21.79 14.35 -1.69
N ILE A 190 22.76 15.19 -1.33
CA ILE A 190 23.81 15.67 -2.19
C ILE A 190 25.06 14.82 -1.93
N LYS A 191 25.50 14.04 -2.94
CA LYS A 191 26.75 13.31 -2.86
C LYS A 191 27.93 14.27 -3.10
N VAL A 192 28.87 14.32 -2.17
CA VAL A 192 30.15 15.02 -2.38
C VAL A 192 30.96 14.22 -3.39
N PRO A 193 31.44 14.83 -4.51
CA PRO A 193 32.21 14.09 -5.51
C PRO A 193 33.52 13.54 -4.97
N ASP A 194 33.79 12.27 -5.21
CA ASP A 194 35.02 11.60 -4.75
C ASP A 194 36.29 12.25 -5.32
N SER A 195 36.17 12.99 -6.45
CA SER A 195 37.27 13.70 -7.13
C SER A 195 37.71 15.00 -6.47
N VAL A 196 36.92 15.52 -5.51
CA VAL A 196 37.17 16.84 -4.87
C VAL A 196 38.12 16.71 -3.69
N SER A 197 38.26 15.52 -3.10
CA SER A 197 39.20 15.32 -1.98
C SER A 197 40.66 15.29 -2.47
N PRO A 198 41.61 15.91 -1.71
CA PRO A 198 43.01 15.95 -2.08
C PRO A 198 43.58 14.55 -2.32
N ALA A 199 44.49 14.41 -3.32
CA ALA A 199 45.21 13.20 -3.58
C ALA A 199 46.03 12.78 -2.31
N GLY A 200 45.61 11.70 -1.65
CA GLY A 200 46.23 11.22 -0.40
C GLY A 200 45.33 11.29 0.84
N LYS A 201 44.21 11.99 0.80
CA LYS A 201 43.13 11.94 1.79
C LYS A 201 41.87 11.36 1.14
N GLN A 202 41.96 10.18 0.53
CA GLN A 202 40.73 9.47 0.13
C GLN A 202 40.01 9.08 1.42
N HIS A 203 38.85 9.70 1.65
CA HIS A 203 37.92 9.21 2.67
C HIS A 203 37.53 7.79 2.28
N GLU A 204 37.59 6.86 3.24
CA GLU A 204 37.07 5.52 3.00
C GLU A 204 35.54 5.58 2.86
N GLY A 205 35.03 5.67 1.61
CA GLY A 205 33.59 5.70 1.31
C GLY A 205 33.06 7.02 0.74
N HIS A 206 31.77 7.13 0.65
CA HIS A 206 31.04 8.26 0.08
C HIS A 206 30.47 9.17 1.17
N GLN A 207 30.57 10.48 0.94
CA GLN A 207 30.03 11.50 1.83
C GLN A 207 28.76 12.12 1.22
N PHE A 208 27.77 12.38 2.08
CA PHE A 208 26.48 12.95 1.69
C PHE A 208 26.11 14.10 2.63
N LEU A 209 25.50 15.14 2.03
CA LEU A 209 24.95 16.30 2.72
C LEU A 209 23.43 16.35 2.48
N PHE A 210 22.68 16.90 3.43
CA PHE A 210 21.31 17.26 3.18
C PHE A 210 21.22 18.68 2.59
N LEU A 211 20.32 18.87 1.61
CA LEU A 211 20.12 20.13 0.92
C LEU A 211 19.73 21.26 1.89
N GLU A 212 18.90 20.97 2.90
CA GLU A 212 18.52 21.93 3.94
C GLU A 212 19.72 22.41 4.75
N ASP A 213 20.67 21.54 5.05
CA ASP A 213 21.89 21.91 5.81
C ASP A 213 22.80 22.82 4.95
N VAL A 214 22.88 22.55 3.66
CA VAL A 214 23.61 23.43 2.72
C VAL A 214 22.96 24.79 2.62
N ILE A 215 21.62 24.86 2.46
CA ILE A 215 20.91 26.15 2.41
C ILE A 215 21.05 26.92 3.74
N ALA A 216 20.99 26.22 4.87
CA ALA A 216 21.19 26.83 6.19
C ALA A 216 22.61 27.40 6.35
N ALA A 217 23.65 26.67 5.93
CA ALA A 217 25.03 27.11 6.00
C ALA A 217 25.32 28.38 5.17
N TYR A 218 24.63 28.57 4.05
CA TYR A 218 24.75 29.73 3.18
C TYR A 218 23.59 30.73 3.31
N ALA A 219 22.80 30.68 4.39
CA ALA A 219 21.61 31.53 4.57
C ALA A 219 21.95 33.03 4.48
N GLU A 220 23.13 33.49 4.91
CA GLU A 220 23.57 34.88 4.82
C GLU A 220 23.57 35.43 3.38
N ARG A 221 23.73 34.59 2.37
CA ARG A 221 23.72 34.97 0.95
C ARG A 221 22.35 35.47 0.50
N PHE A 222 21.27 35.01 1.13
CA PHE A 222 19.90 35.42 0.83
C PHE A 222 19.49 36.71 1.56
N PHE A 223 20.18 37.10 2.65
CA PHE A 223 19.77 38.19 3.54
C PHE A 223 20.88 39.23 3.71
N LEU A 224 21.31 39.82 2.63
CA LEU A 224 22.37 40.85 2.63
C LEU A 224 22.04 42.01 3.59
N GLY A 225 22.97 42.40 4.43
CA GLY A 225 22.79 43.48 5.41
C GLY A 225 22.04 43.07 6.68
N CYS A 226 21.81 41.77 6.90
CA CYS A 226 21.26 41.21 8.12
C CYS A 226 22.28 40.33 8.83
N ASP A 227 22.15 40.19 10.15
CA ASP A 227 22.76 39.13 10.92
C ASP A 227 21.74 37.98 11.03
N ILE A 228 22.18 36.79 10.68
CA ILE A 228 21.39 35.58 10.87
C ILE A 228 21.56 35.12 12.31
N LEU A 229 20.47 34.95 13.03
CA LEU A 229 20.45 34.54 14.41
C LEU A 229 20.24 33.04 14.59
N GLU A 230 19.38 32.48 13.74
CA GLU A 230 19.01 31.06 13.79
C GLU A 230 18.41 30.65 12.44
N VAL A 231 18.70 29.41 12.02
CA VAL A 231 18.09 28.78 10.82
C VAL A 231 17.74 27.35 11.16
N GLU A 232 16.46 27.02 11.12
CA GLU A 232 15.99 25.70 11.55
C GLU A 232 15.01 25.09 10.53
N PRO A 233 15.18 23.82 10.16
CA PRO A 233 14.26 23.15 9.29
C PRO A 233 12.93 22.82 9.99
N PHE A 234 11.85 22.95 9.23
CA PHE A 234 10.52 22.57 9.67
C PHE A 234 9.67 22.05 8.50
N ARG A 235 8.63 21.27 8.84
CA ARG A 235 7.69 20.71 7.89
C ARG A 235 6.27 20.74 8.45
N VAL A 236 5.30 21.11 7.61
CA VAL A 236 3.87 21.16 7.96
C VAL A 236 3.13 20.04 7.26
N THR A 237 2.32 19.28 7.99
CA THR A 237 1.33 18.36 7.42
C THR A 237 -0.05 18.99 7.50
N ARG A 238 -0.79 18.99 6.39
CA ARG A 238 -2.14 19.55 6.31
C ARG A 238 -3.18 18.47 6.07
N ASP A 239 -4.41 18.75 6.47
CA ASP A 239 -5.56 17.95 6.10
C ASP A 239 -5.65 17.85 4.56
N ALA A 240 -5.77 16.63 4.06
CA ALA A 240 -5.86 16.31 2.65
C ALA A 240 -7.09 15.44 2.33
N ASP A 241 -8.04 15.32 3.25
CA ASP A 241 -9.28 14.61 2.93
C ASP A 241 -10.08 15.43 1.92
N LEU A 242 -10.63 14.74 0.93
CA LEU A 242 -11.42 15.37 -0.13
C LEU A 242 -12.89 15.32 0.27
N ASP A 243 -13.48 16.49 0.39
CA ASP A 243 -14.93 16.64 0.41
C ASP A 243 -15.41 16.71 -1.05
N ILE A 244 -15.91 15.59 -1.55
CA ILE A 244 -16.42 15.46 -2.93
C ILE A 244 -17.94 15.33 -2.83
N ASP A 245 -18.65 16.21 -3.51
CA ASP A 245 -20.08 16.09 -3.70
C ASP A 245 -20.35 14.91 -4.66
N ASP A 246 -20.77 13.78 -4.08
CA ASP A 246 -21.05 12.56 -4.83
C ASP A 246 -22.33 12.66 -5.69
N ASP A 247 -23.20 13.68 -5.45
CA ASP A 247 -24.41 13.95 -6.21
C ASP A 247 -24.20 14.96 -7.34
N ALA A 248 -22.95 15.41 -7.57
CA ALA A 248 -22.62 16.33 -8.65
C ALA A 248 -22.93 15.73 -10.03
N GLU A 249 -23.52 16.52 -10.94
CA GLU A 249 -23.82 16.10 -12.31
C GLU A 249 -22.57 15.67 -13.10
N ASP A 250 -21.41 16.26 -12.82
CA ASP A 250 -20.10 15.91 -13.40
C ASP A 250 -19.11 15.59 -12.28
N LEU A 251 -19.01 14.30 -11.94
CA LEU A 251 -18.11 13.80 -10.91
C LEU A 251 -16.63 14.11 -11.25
N LEU A 252 -16.25 14.07 -12.52
CA LEU A 252 -14.87 14.36 -12.95
C LEU A 252 -14.50 15.81 -12.63
N MET A 253 -15.38 16.75 -12.97
CA MET A 253 -15.16 18.18 -12.70
C MET A 253 -15.14 18.47 -11.19
N GLU A 254 -15.98 17.81 -10.40
CA GLU A 254 -16.01 17.99 -8.94
C GLU A 254 -14.74 17.43 -8.28
N VAL A 255 -14.22 16.28 -8.73
CA VAL A 255 -12.92 15.76 -8.29
C VAL A 255 -11.79 16.74 -8.61
N GLU A 256 -11.74 17.29 -9.83
CA GLU A 256 -10.72 18.29 -10.22
C GLU A 256 -10.82 19.57 -9.35
N LYS A 257 -12.02 20.03 -9.02
CA LYS A 257 -12.25 21.20 -8.15
C LYS A 257 -11.81 20.90 -6.69
N SER A 258 -12.16 19.73 -6.17
CA SER A 258 -11.79 19.30 -4.81
C SER A 258 -10.29 19.11 -4.67
N LEU A 259 -9.58 18.62 -5.71
CA LEU A 259 -8.11 18.56 -5.74
C LEU A 259 -7.46 19.94 -5.56
N LYS A 260 -8.05 21.01 -6.11
CA LYS A 260 -7.55 22.37 -5.90
C LYS A 260 -7.79 22.87 -4.48
N LYS A 261 -8.92 22.49 -3.86
CA LYS A 261 -9.24 22.83 -2.45
C LYS A 261 -8.33 22.08 -1.48
N ARG A 262 -8.01 20.80 -1.73
CA ARG A 262 -7.11 19.98 -0.90
C ARG A 262 -5.78 20.69 -0.58
N ARG A 263 -5.25 21.46 -1.51
CA ARG A 263 -3.99 22.20 -1.33
C ARG A 263 -4.06 23.24 -0.21
N LYS A 264 -5.24 23.63 0.27
CA LYS A 264 -5.48 24.66 1.28
C LYS A 264 -6.01 24.11 2.62
N GLY A 265 -5.85 22.82 2.91
CA GLY A 265 -6.29 22.22 4.16
C GLY A 265 -5.62 22.82 5.40
N ALA A 266 -6.31 22.72 6.55
CA ALA A 266 -5.78 23.17 7.83
C ALA A 266 -4.49 22.41 8.22
N ALA A 267 -3.59 23.06 8.97
CA ALA A 267 -2.42 22.39 9.51
C ALA A 267 -2.84 21.40 10.63
N VAL A 268 -2.27 20.20 10.61
CA VAL A 268 -2.58 19.15 11.58
C VAL A 268 -1.35 18.65 12.34
N ARG A 269 -0.14 18.91 11.81
CA ARG A 269 1.13 18.55 12.44
C ARG A 269 2.21 19.53 12.02
N LEU A 270 3.08 19.90 12.97
CA LEU A 270 4.34 20.59 12.73
C LEU A 270 5.50 19.70 13.17
N GLU A 271 6.42 19.41 12.27
CA GLU A 271 7.71 18.78 12.56
C GLU A 271 8.77 19.86 12.55
N LEU A 272 9.59 19.92 13.59
CA LEU A 272 10.55 20.98 13.83
C LEU A 272 11.85 20.36 14.35
N ALA A 273 13.01 20.84 13.91
CA ALA A 273 14.26 20.38 14.46
C ALA A 273 14.30 20.52 15.99
N ALA A 274 14.84 19.53 16.68
CA ALA A 274 14.90 19.52 18.14
C ALA A 274 15.78 20.65 18.71
N SER A 275 16.70 21.21 17.89
CA SER A 275 17.54 22.37 18.17
C SER A 275 16.80 23.70 18.16
N SER A 276 15.61 23.76 17.56
CA SER A 276 14.86 24.99 17.35
C SER A 276 14.55 25.74 18.66
N SER A 277 14.84 27.05 18.68
CA SER A 277 14.54 27.89 19.81
C SER A 277 13.02 27.97 20.07
N ARG A 278 12.69 28.36 21.31
CA ARG A 278 11.30 28.61 21.66
C ARG A 278 10.68 29.71 20.80
N MET A 279 11.47 30.68 20.33
CA MET A 279 10.98 31.77 19.48
C MET A 279 10.47 31.27 18.12
N ILE A 280 11.22 30.40 17.44
CA ILE A 280 10.78 29.75 16.17
C ILE A 280 9.55 28.87 16.44
N ARG A 281 9.61 28.08 17.52
CA ARG A 281 8.52 27.14 17.87
C ARG A 281 7.21 27.88 18.13
N ASP A 282 7.21 28.91 19.00
CA ASP A 282 6.01 29.67 19.31
C ASP A 282 5.50 30.43 18.07
N PHE A 283 6.40 31.03 17.28
CA PHE A 283 6.05 31.74 16.06
C PHE A 283 5.34 30.80 15.06
N LEU A 284 5.92 29.63 14.74
CA LEU A 284 5.32 28.67 13.80
C LEU A 284 4.02 28.07 14.33
N ARG A 285 3.93 27.77 15.63
CA ARG A 285 2.71 27.28 16.26
C ARG A 285 1.56 28.27 16.09
N ASP A 286 1.81 29.54 16.37
CA ASP A 286 0.79 30.61 16.37
C ASP A 286 0.34 30.91 14.93
N GLU A 287 1.27 31.03 13.98
CA GLU A 287 0.96 31.26 12.54
C GLU A 287 0.19 30.08 11.89
N LEU A 288 0.47 28.86 12.33
CA LEU A 288 -0.18 27.65 11.81
C LEU A 288 -1.44 27.27 12.61
N GLN A 289 -1.77 28.00 13.69
CA GLN A 289 -2.90 27.75 14.57
C GLN A 289 -2.88 26.32 15.14
N LEU A 290 -1.71 25.87 15.60
CA LEU A 290 -1.49 24.55 16.18
C LEU A 290 -1.38 24.63 17.71
N GLU A 291 -1.61 23.50 18.37
CA GLU A 291 -1.37 23.32 19.79
C GLU A 291 0.00 22.68 20.04
N GLU A 292 0.51 22.78 21.27
CA GLU A 292 1.80 22.20 21.65
C GLU A 292 1.89 20.69 21.36
N ARG A 293 0.80 19.97 21.53
CA ARG A 293 0.70 18.54 21.25
C ARG A 293 0.78 18.17 19.77
N ASP A 294 0.58 19.13 18.85
CA ASP A 294 0.68 18.94 17.40
C ASP A 294 2.11 19.10 16.89
N ILE A 295 3.06 19.47 17.78
CA ILE A 295 4.46 19.76 17.45
C ILE A 295 5.34 18.56 17.80
N TYR A 296 6.11 18.11 16.83
CA TYR A 296 7.06 17.00 16.93
C TYR A 296 8.49 17.54 16.83
N SER A 297 9.24 17.45 17.94
CA SER A 297 10.66 17.80 17.97
C SER A 297 11.50 16.64 17.42
N ILE A 298 12.20 16.89 16.34
CA ILE A 298 12.88 15.88 15.53
C ILE A 298 14.40 15.97 15.73
N PRO A 299 15.06 14.94 16.27
CA PRO A 299 16.50 14.95 16.54
C PRO A 299 17.38 14.53 15.35
N GLY A 300 16.85 14.52 14.14
CA GLY A 300 17.53 14.10 12.91
C GLY A 300 16.94 14.78 11.67
N PRO A 301 17.20 14.23 10.46
CA PRO A 301 16.65 14.80 9.24
C PRO A 301 15.12 14.71 9.25
N LEU A 302 14.43 15.82 8.98
CA LEU A 302 13.00 15.81 8.80
C LEU A 302 12.65 15.00 7.53
N ASP A 303 11.40 14.49 7.44
CA ASP A 303 10.95 13.74 6.26
C ASP A 303 11.87 12.58 5.85
N CYS A 304 11.90 11.54 6.66
CA CYS A 304 12.68 10.31 6.37
C CYS A 304 12.28 9.61 5.06
N LYS A 305 11.23 10.04 4.34
CA LYS A 305 10.91 9.51 3.00
C LYS A 305 12.03 9.74 1.98
N VAL A 306 12.92 10.70 2.23
CA VAL A 306 14.12 10.93 1.39
C VAL A 306 14.92 9.65 1.19
N PHE A 307 14.92 8.74 2.15
CA PHE A 307 15.67 7.49 2.05
C PHE A 307 15.13 6.52 1.01
N PHE A 308 13.90 6.67 0.49
CA PHE A 308 13.44 5.88 -0.68
C PHE A 308 14.35 6.06 -1.92
N SER A 309 14.88 7.25 -2.14
CA SER A 309 15.84 7.49 -3.22
C SER A 309 17.23 6.97 -2.89
N PHE A 310 17.64 7.03 -1.61
CA PHE A 310 18.98 6.65 -1.17
C PHE A 310 19.20 5.14 -1.16
N VAL A 311 18.20 4.32 -0.80
CA VAL A 311 18.34 2.86 -0.73
C VAL A 311 18.67 2.22 -2.09
N GLY A 312 18.49 2.96 -3.19
CA GLY A 312 18.88 2.55 -4.54
C GLY A 312 20.33 2.82 -4.92
N ILE A 313 21.18 3.30 -4.00
CA ILE A 313 22.58 3.68 -4.29
C ILE A 313 23.38 2.53 -4.91
N ASP A 314 24.13 2.82 -5.99
CA ASP A 314 24.92 1.84 -6.70
C ASP A 314 26.11 1.34 -5.87
N GLY A 315 26.51 0.08 -6.09
CA GLY A 315 27.70 -0.53 -5.45
C GLY A 315 27.45 -1.14 -4.06
N TYR A 316 26.22 -1.13 -3.55
CA TYR A 316 25.87 -1.64 -2.22
C TYR A 316 24.75 -2.70 -2.28
N ASP A 317 24.79 -3.59 -3.27
CA ASP A 317 23.77 -4.61 -3.49
C ASP A 317 23.73 -5.66 -2.37
N ASP A 318 24.84 -5.88 -1.67
CA ASP A 318 24.94 -6.76 -0.50
C ASP A 318 24.21 -6.21 0.74
N LEU A 319 23.94 -4.90 0.78
CA LEU A 319 23.13 -4.25 1.82
C LEU A 319 21.63 -4.22 1.52
N ARG A 320 21.17 -4.91 0.46
CA ARG A 320 19.77 -5.02 0.04
C ARG A 320 19.30 -6.47 0.01
N TYR A 321 18.00 -6.67 -0.04
CA TYR A 321 17.50 -8.01 -0.37
C TYR A 321 17.97 -8.45 -1.76
N PRO A 322 18.40 -9.70 -1.93
CA PRO A 322 18.66 -10.23 -3.25
C PRO A 322 17.46 -10.02 -4.17
N PRO A 323 17.64 -9.63 -5.45
CA PRO A 323 16.52 -9.42 -6.35
C PRO A 323 15.70 -10.71 -6.50
N VAL A 324 14.38 -10.60 -6.38
CA VAL A 324 13.45 -11.70 -6.67
C VAL A 324 13.02 -11.60 -8.12
N THR A 325 13.25 -12.66 -8.87
CA THR A 325 12.74 -12.79 -10.23
C THR A 325 11.41 -13.54 -10.19
N PRO A 326 10.27 -12.87 -10.48
CA PRO A 326 8.99 -13.54 -10.57
C PRO A 326 9.06 -14.69 -11.60
N GLN A 327 8.53 -15.84 -11.23
CA GLN A 327 8.54 -16.99 -12.11
C GLN A 327 7.39 -16.91 -13.14
N PRO A 328 7.57 -17.39 -14.36
CA PRO A 328 6.44 -17.56 -15.28
C PRO A 328 5.36 -18.42 -14.63
N SER A 329 4.08 -18.15 -14.96
CA SER A 329 2.98 -19.00 -14.48
C SER A 329 3.28 -20.48 -14.74
N SER A 330 3.18 -21.30 -13.72
CA SER A 330 3.37 -22.76 -13.85
C SER A 330 2.31 -23.41 -14.73
N GLU A 331 1.18 -22.74 -14.99
CA GLU A 331 0.05 -23.26 -15.73
C GLU A 331 -0.05 -22.74 -17.18
N LEU A 332 0.45 -21.53 -17.46
CA LEU A 332 0.35 -20.87 -18.78
C LEU A 332 1.69 -20.53 -19.44
N ALA A 333 2.82 -20.69 -18.78
CA ALA A 333 4.11 -20.37 -19.39
C ALA A 333 4.41 -21.26 -20.60
N ALA A 334 4.82 -20.69 -21.72
CA ALA A 334 5.11 -21.36 -22.98
C ALA A 334 3.86 -21.91 -23.73
N ILE A 335 2.69 -21.33 -23.50
CA ILE A 335 1.50 -21.61 -24.31
C ILE A 335 1.38 -20.51 -25.37
N ASP A 336 1.40 -20.89 -26.64
CA ASP A 336 1.19 -19.98 -27.77
C ASP A 336 -0.25 -19.44 -27.80
N ALA A 337 -0.48 -18.30 -28.47
CA ALA A 337 -1.75 -17.59 -28.45
C ALA A 337 -3.03 -18.44 -28.70
N PRO A 338 -3.06 -19.37 -29.65
CA PRO A 338 -4.24 -20.23 -29.86
C PRO A 338 -4.54 -21.14 -28.68
N ASP A 339 -3.51 -21.66 -28.01
CA ASP A 339 -3.63 -22.61 -26.92
C ASP A 339 -3.95 -21.93 -25.58
N PHE A 340 -3.71 -20.61 -25.48
CA PHE A 340 -3.97 -19.83 -24.26
C PHE A 340 -5.45 -19.85 -23.86
N TRP A 341 -6.34 -19.60 -24.81
CA TRP A 341 -7.79 -19.65 -24.59
C TRP A 341 -8.27 -21.04 -24.25
N SER A 342 -7.76 -22.06 -24.97
CA SER A 342 -8.08 -23.46 -24.72
C SER A 342 -7.66 -23.90 -23.32
N ALA A 343 -6.47 -23.50 -22.86
CA ALA A 343 -6.00 -23.82 -21.51
C ALA A 343 -6.90 -23.28 -20.41
N ILE A 344 -7.41 -22.02 -20.56
CA ILE A 344 -8.36 -21.42 -19.61
C ILE A 344 -9.75 -22.04 -19.76
N ALA A 345 -10.13 -22.48 -20.96
CA ALA A 345 -11.40 -23.15 -21.19
C ALA A 345 -11.46 -24.54 -20.57
N GLU A 346 -10.33 -25.27 -20.55
CA GLU A 346 -10.21 -26.60 -19.96
C GLU A 346 -10.25 -26.59 -18.43
N ARG A 347 -9.63 -25.58 -17.81
CA ARG A 347 -9.54 -25.43 -16.35
C ARG A 347 -9.21 -24.02 -15.92
N ASP A 348 -9.61 -23.66 -14.71
CA ASP A 348 -9.17 -22.43 -14.09
C ASP A 348 -7.64 -22.38 -13.97
N VAL A 349 -7.07 -21.18 -14.05
CA VAL A 349 -5.64 -20.91 -13.90
C VAL A 349 -5.44 -19.93 -12.76
N MET A 350 -4.57 -20.27 -11.79
CA MET A 350 -4.26 -19.42 -10.64
C MET A 350 -2.86 -18.83 -10.76
N VAL A 351 -2.72 -17.55 -10.46
CA VAL A 351 -1.44 -16.84 -10.34
C VAL A 351 -1.29 -16.24 -8.95
N HIS A 352 -0.07 -16.30 -8.41
CA HIS A 352 0.26 -15.79 -7.07
C HIS A 352 1.41 -14.79 -7.14
N HIS A 353 1.10 -13.49 -7.18
CA HIS A 353 2.08 -12.41 -7.21
C HIS A 353 2.66 -12.16 -5.82
N PRO A 354 3.92 -11.64 -5.72
CA PRO A 354 4.90 -11.35 -6.76
C PRO A 354 5.72 -12.58 -7.19
N TYR A 355 5.43 -13.75 -6.66
CA TYR A 355 6.21 -14.98 -6.89
C TYR A 355 6.08 -15.49 -8.33
N GLU A 356 4.87 -15.34 -8.90
CA GLU A 356 4.61 -15.51 -10.33
C GLU A 356 4.40 -14.15 -11.01
N THR A 357 4.85 -14.01 -12.26
CA THR A 357 4.85 -12.75 -12.99
C THR A 357 3.43 -12.22 -13.27
N PHE A 358 3.26 -10.92 -13.16
CA PHE A 358 2.04 -10.22 -13.56
C PHE A 358 1.87 -10.15 -15.08
N GLU A 359 2.92 -10.40 -15.83
CA GLU A 359 2.91 -10.47 -17.31
C GLU A 359 1.86 -11.45 -17.85
N THR A 360 1.52 -12.50 -17.09
CA THR A 360 0.43 -13.43 -17.44
C THR A 360 -0.91 -12.71 -17.58
N VAL A 361 -1.21 -11.75 -16.68
CA VAL A 361 -2.44 -10.96 -16.71
C VAL A 361 -2.38 -9.91 -17.81
N GLU A 362 -1.24 -9.26 -17.98
CA GLU A 362 -1.02 -8.29 -19.06
C GLU A 362 -1.17 -8.98 -20.43
N HIS A 363 -0.60 -10.16 -20.59
CA HIS A 363 -0.68 -10.96 -21.81
C HIS A 363 -2.13 -11.37 -22.13
N PHE A 364 -2.93 -11.77 -21.14
CA PHE A 364 -4.36 -12.05 -21.33
C PHE A 364 -5.10 -10.89 -22.00
N ILE A 365 -4.84 -9.66 -21.55
CA ILE A 365 -5.50 -8.46 -22.09
C ILE A 365 -4.91 -8.07 -23.45
N GLN A 366 -3.60 -8.23 -23.65
CA GLN A 366 -2.94 -7.99 -24.94
C GLN A 366 -3.41 -8.96 -26.03
N LEU A 367 -3.54 -10.24 -25.71
CA LEU A 367 -4.12 -11.24 -26.62
C LEU A 367 -5.56 -10.87 -26.95
N ALA A 368 -6.37 -10.51 -25.94
CA ALA A 368 -7.74 -10.09 -26.18
C ALA A 368 -7.83 -8.86 -27.09
N ALA A 369 -6.87 -7.93 -27.01
CA ALA A 369 -6.84 -6.74 -27.86
C ALA A 369 -6.59 -7.04 -29.34
N THR A 370 -5.82 -8.08 -29.65
CA THR A 370 -5.38 -8.41 -31.01
C THR A 370 -6.13 -9.58 -31.66
N ASP A 371 -6.73 -10.49 -30.86
CA ASP A 371 -7.45 -11.66 -31.35
C ASP A 371 -8.72 -11.25 -32.11
N PRO A 372 -8.87 -11.60 -33.41
CA PRO A 372 -10.02 -11.20 -34.21
C PRO A 372 -11.37 -11.82 -33.75
N HIS A 373 -11.33 -12.89 -32.96
CA HIS A 373 -12.51 -13.54 -32.41
C HIS A 373 -13.03 -12.86 -31.11
N VAL A 374 -12.24 -11.99 -30.49
CA VAL A 374 -12.69 -11.22 -29.34
C VAL A 374 -13.61 -10.09 -29.77
N LEU A 375 -14.80 -10.05 -29.19
CA LEU A 375 -15.88 -9.11 -29.52
C LEU A 375 -15.91 -7.93 -28.55
N ALA A 376 -15.67 -8.20 -27.25
CA ALA A 376 -15.74 -7.17 -26.21
C ALA A 376 -14.73 -7.45 -25.08
N ILE A 377 -14.27 -6.36 -24.46
CA ILE A 377 -13.47 -6.37 -23.23
C ILE A 377 -14.13 -5.39 -22.24
N LYS A 378 -14.39 -5.86 -21.01
CA LYS A 378 -14.88 -5.01 -19.93
C LYS A 378 -13.96 -5.13 -18.74
N GLN A 379 -13.55 -3.99 -18.14
CA GLN A 379 -12.56 -4.00 -17.06
C GLN A 379 -12.80 -2.90 -16.02
N THR A 380 -12.55 -3.22 -14.74
CA THR A 380 -12.47 -2.23 -13.66
C THR A 380 -11.03 -1.84 -13.41
N LEU A 381 -10.76 -0.54 -13.24
CA LEU A 381 -9.44 0.00 -12.94
C LEU A 381 -9.51 0.95 -11.74
N TYR A 382 -8.65 0.70 -10.73
CA TYR A 382 -8.60 1.50 -9.50
C TYR A 382 -7.28 2.30 -9.38
N ARG A 383 -6.14 1.64 -9.56
CA ARG A 383 -4.79 2.24 -9.60
C ARG A 383 -4.05 1.73 -10.80
N VAL A 384 -3.67 2.60 -11.70
CA VAL A 384 -2.92 2.25 -12.91
C VAL A 384 -1.65 3.07 -13.00
N SER A 385 -0.60 2.50 -13.58
CA SER A 385 0.61 3.27 -13.86
C SER A 385 0.43 4.13 -15.10
N SER A 386 1.11 5.28 -15.17
CA SER A 386 1.08 6.18 -16.33
C SER A 386 1.56 5.53 -17.64
N LYS A 387 2.40 4.49 -17.55
CA LYS A 387 2.92 3.68 -18.66
C LYS A 387 2.39 2.24 -18.60
N SER A 388 1.10 2.06 -18.29
CA SER A 388 0.49 0.72 -18.15
C SER A 388 0.36 0.01 -19.50
N PRO A 389 0.89 -1.22 -19.66
CA PRO A 389 0.63 -2.06 -20.85
C PRO A 389 -0.86 -2.38 -21.02
N ILE A 390 -1.60 -2.49 -19.92
CA ILE A 390 -3.05 -2.74 -19.91
C ILE A 390 -3.81 -1.58 -20.55
N ILE A 391 -3.50 -0.32 -20.18
CA ILE A 391 -4.11 0.86 -20.81
C ILE A 391 -3.82 0.89 -22.32
N ALA A 392 -2.60 0.55 -22.72
CA ALA A 392 -2.23 0.48 -24.14
C ALA A 392 -3.02 -0.61 -24.88
N ALA A 393 -3.15 -1.79 -24.28
CA ALA A 393 -3.90 -2.90 -24.87
C ALA A 393 -5.40 -2.61 -24.99
N LEU A 394 -6.02 -1.97 -23.98
CA LEU A 394 -7.43 -1.56 -24.05
C LEU A 394 -7.68 -0.52 -25.14
N ALA A 395 -6.78 0.48 -25.26
CA ALA A 395 -6.86 1.46 -26.35
C ALA A 395 -6.74 0.79 -27.71
N GLN A 396 -5.75 -0.09 -27.90
CA GLN A 396 -5.57 -0.88 -29.12
C GLN A 396 -6.79 -1.75 -29.46
N ALA A 397 -7.42 -2.35 -28.43
CA ALA A 397 -8.64 -3.13 -28.63
C ALA A 397 -9.78 -2.30 -29.23
N ALA A 398 -9.99 -1.08 -28.72
CA ALA A 398 -11.00 -0.15 -29.24
C ALA A 398 -10.66 0.29 -30.67
N GLU A 399 -9.41 0.64 -30.95
CA GLU A 399 -8.91 0.98 -32.30
C GLU A 399 -9.09 -0.19 -33.29
N ASN A 400 -8.99 -1.43 -32.81
CA ASN A 400 -9.28 -2.66 -33.58
C ASN A 400 -10.79 -2.93 -33.75
N GLY A 401 -11.67 -2.01 -33.32
CA GLY A 401 -13.13 -2.10 -33.51
C GLY A 401 -13.85 -2.98 -32.48
N LYS A 402 -13.19 -3.39 -31.37
CA LYS A 402 -13.83 -4.16 -30.30
C LYS A 402 -14.63 -3.24 -29.37
N GLN A 403 -15.69 -3.78 -28.75
CA GLN A 403 -16.43 -3.07 -27.71
C GLN A 403 -15.61 -3.09 -26.42
N VAL A 404 -15.06 -1.94 -26.03
CA VAL A 404 -14.25 -1.81 -24.81
C VAL A 404 -14.97 -0.91 -23.80
N THR A 405 -15.31 -1.48 -22.62
CA THR A 405 -15.91 -0.74 -21.52
C THR A 405 -14.95 -0.74 -20.32
N VAL A 406 -14.59 0.42 -19.84
CA VAL A 406 -13.68 0.56 -18.69
C VAL A 406 -14.36 1.39 -17.61
N LEU A 407 -14.49 0.80 -16.41
CA LEU A 407 -14.84 1.59 -15.24
C LEU A 407 -13.55 2.04 -14.56
N MET A 408 -13.28 3.34 -14.61
CA MET A 408 -12.12 3.99 -13.99
C MET A 408 -12.53 4.65 -12.68
N GLU A 409 -11.95 4.21 -11.57
CA GLU A 409 -12.20 4.84 -10.26
C GLU A 409 -11.39 6.14 -10.14
N VAL A 410 -12.06 7.28 -10.31
CA VAL A 410 -11.42 8.62 -10.27
C VAL A 410 -11.24 9.16 -8.86
N LYS A 411 -11.92 8.57 -7.87
CA LYS A 411 -11.77 8.90 -6.44
C LYS A 411 -10.72 8.03 -5.72
N ALA A 412 -9.80 7.38 -6.49
CA ALA A 412 -8.70 6.61 -5.92
C ALA A 412 -7.69 7.56 -5.27
N ARG A 413 -7.66 7.58 -3.93
CA ARG A 413 -6.90 8.55 -3.11
C ARG A 413 -5.44 8.63 -3.52
N PHE A 414 -4.96 9.86 -3.80
CA PHE A 414 -3.63 10.24 -4.29
C PHE A 414 -3.30 9.79 -5.73
N ASP A 415 -4.20 9.08 -6.41
CA ASP A 415 -4.06 8.69 -7.81
C ASP A 415 -5.09 9.41 -8.72
N GLU A 416 -5.87 10.36 -8.19
CA GLU A 416 -6.98 10.99 -8.88
C GLU A 416 -6.54 11.65 -10.20
N GLU A 417 -5.51 12.51 -10.18
CA GLU A 417 -5.01 13.20 -11.39
C GLU A 417 -4.52 12.21 -12.46
N ASN A 418 -3.78 11.15 -12.03
CA ASN A 418 -3.30 10.13 -12.96
C ASN A 418 -4.47 9.33 -13.57
N ASN A 419 -5.45 8.94 -12.75
CA ASN A 419 -6.60 8.17 -13.21
C ASN A 419 -7.47 8.97 -14.18
N ILE A 420 -7.69 10.26 -13.92
CA ILE A 420 -8.37 11.19 -14.84
C ILE A 420 -7.65 11.26 -16.18
N HIS A 421 -6.32 11.41 -16.16
CA HIS A 421 -5.51 11.46 -17.37
C HIS A 421 -5.61 10.15 -18.19
N MET A 422 -5.54 8.99 -17.51
CA MET A 422 -5.67 7.68 -18.17
C MET A 422 -7.07 7.45 -18.73
N ALA A 423 -8.11 7.86 -18.02
CA ALA A 423 -9.49 7.78 -18.48
C ALA A 423 -9.71 8.57 -19.79
N ARG A 424 -9.24 9.84 -19.83
CA ARG A 424 -9.30 10.66 -21.05
C ARG A 424 -8.50 10.06 -22.23
N LYS A 425 -7.39 9.37 -21.94
CA LYS A 425 -6.63 8.65 -22.96
C LYS A 425 -7.44 7.50 -23.57
N LEU A 426 -8.13 6.72 -22.75
CA LEU A 426 -8.98 5.61 -23.19
C LEU A 426 -10.18 6.10 -24.01
N GLU A 427 -10.84 7.20 -23.59
CA GLU A 427 -11.93 7.80 -24.37
C GLU A 427 -11.49 8.24 -25.77
N LYS A 428 -10.33 8.92 -25.86
CA LYS A 428 -9.77 9.33 -27.15
C LYS A 428 -9.49 8.16 -28.09
N ALA A 429 -9.20 6.97 -27.56
CA ALA A 429 -9.01 5.75 -28.32
C ALA A 429 -10.33 5.05 -28.70
N GLY A 430 -11.49 5.57 -28.24
CA GLY A 430 -12.81 5.00 -28.55
C GLY A 430 -13.35 4.02 -27.51
N CYS A 431 -12.74 3.91 -26.33
CA CYS A 431 -13.30 3.13 -25.22
C CYS A 431 -14.50 3.84 -24.60
N HIS A 432 -15.50 3.07 -24.18
CA HIS A 432 -16.57 3.57 -23.31
C HIS A 432 -16.04 3.60 -21.86
N VAL A 433 -15.80 4.81 -21.34
CA VAL A 433 -15.26 5.01 -19.99
C VAL A 433 -16.37 5.44 -19.03
N ILE A 434 -16.44 4.78 -17.85
CA ILE A 434 -17.33 5.11 -16.76
C ILE A 434 -16.46 5.66 -15.62
N TYR A 435 -16.76 6.88 -15.15
CA TYR A 435 -15.97 7.61 -14.14
C TYR A 435 -16.47 7.36 -12.73
N GLY A 436 -16.32 6.11 -12.25
CA GLY A 436 -16.82 5.73 -10.93
C GLY A 436 -18.33 5.52 -10.90
N ILE A 437 -18.89 5.39 -9.69
CA ILE A 437 -20.31 5.20 -9.44
C ILE A 437 -20.72 6.17 -8.35
N MET A 438 -21.90 6.79 -8.49
CA MET A 438 -22.47 7.70 -7.51
C MET A 438 -22.64 6.99 -6.14
N GLY A 439 -22.21 7.63 -5.07
CA GLY A 439 -22.30 7.12 -3.69
C GLY A 439 -21.43 5.91 -3.36
N LEU A 440 -20.76 5.27 -4.35
CA LEU A 440 -19.92 4.10 -4.16
C LEU A 440 -18.52 4.29 -4.75
N LYS A 441 -17.53 3.61 -4.19
CA LYS A 441 -16.18 3.51 -4.78
C LYS A 441 -15.96 2.12 -5.36
N THR A 442 -15.56 2.02 -6.62
CA THR A 442 -15.28 0.73 -7.25
C THR A 442 -13.90 0.23 -6.86
N HIS A 443 -13.85 -0.87 -6.12
CA HIS A 443 -12.61 -1.48 -5.68
C HIS A 443 -12.44 -2.94 -6.14
N SER A 444 -13.41 -3.49 -6.86
CA SER A 444 -13.34 -4.82 -7.49
C SER A 444 -12.23 -4.89 -8.55
N LYS A 445 -11.64 -6.07 -8.75
CA LYS A 445 -10.63 -6.35 -9.77
C LYS A 445 -11.14 -7.46 -10.65
N ILE A 446 -11.74 -7.06 -11.78
CA ILE A 446 -12.35 -7.99 -12.75
C ILE A 446 -12.08 -7.51 -14.17
N THR A 447 -11.75 -8.46 -15.05
CA THR A 447 -11.71 -8.29 -16.50
C THR A 447 -12.57 -9.37 -17.13
N LEU A 448 -13.50 -8.99 -17.99
CA LEU A 448 -14.33 -9.88 -18.80
C LEU A 448 -13.95 -9.73 -20.26
N VAL A 449 -13.57 -10.83 -20.89
CA VAL A 449 -13.35 -10.95 -22.34
C VAL A 449 -14.46 -11.82 -22.94
N VAL A 450 -15.14 -11.30 -23.94
CA VAL A 450 -16.19 -12.02 -24.70
C VAL A 450 -15.62 -12.41 -26.04
N ARG A 451 -15.48 -13.70 -26.27
CA ARG A 451 -14.87 -14.28 -27.47
C ARG A 451 -15.84 -15.18 -28.21
N ARG A 452 -15.79 -15.16 -29.52
CA ARG A 452 -16.53 -16.09 -30.40
C ARG A 452 -15.70 -17.35 -30.55
N GLU A 453 -16.26 -18.48 -30.16
CA GLU A 453 -15.70 -19.81 -30.35
C GLU A 453 -16.49 -20.55 -31.44
N GLU A 454 -16.05 -21.75 -31.83
CA GLU A 454 -16.77 -22.58 -32.79
C GLU A 454 -18.16 -23.00 -32.29
N ASP A 455 -18.31 -23.22 -30.99
CA ASP A 455 -19.53 -23.64 -30.29
C ASP A 455 -20.41 -22.45 -29.82
N GLY A 456 -20.02 -21.20 -30.08
CA GLY A 456 -20.77 -20.02 -29.73
C GLY A 456 -19.93 -18.93 -29.02
N ILE A 457 -20.56 -18.16 -28.14
CA ILE A 457 -19.89 -17.10 -27.39
C ILE A 457 -19.44 -17.65 -26.06
N ARG A 458 -18.12 -17.51 -25.77
CA ARG A 458 -17.53 -17.86 -24.49
C ARG A 458 -17.02 -16.61 -23.77
N ARG A 459 -17.13 -16.63 -22.45
CA ARG A 459 -16.69 -15.56 -21.55
C ARG A 459 -15.47 -16.03 -20.78
N TYR A 460 -14.39 -15.29 -20.90
CA TYR A 460 -13.15 -15.49 -20.12
C TYR A 460 -13.05 -14.38 -19.10
N VAL A 461 -12.86 -14.75 -17.85
CA VAL A 461 -12.88 -13.80 -16.75
C VAL A 461 -11.58 -13.90 -15.95
N HIS A 462 -10.96 -12.76 -15.68
CA HIS A 462 -9.93 -12.64 -14.67
C HIS A 462 -10.51 -11.96 -13.44
N LEU A 463 -10.30 -12.55 -12.27
CA LEU A 463 -10.71 -12.05 -10.96
C LEU A 463 -9.49 -12.06 -10.03
N ALA A 464 -9.26 -10.99 -9.27
CA ALA A 464 -8.08 -10.90 -8.42
C ALA A 464 -8.32 -10.16 -7.10
N THR A 465 -7.44 -10.41 -6.14
CA THR A 465 -7.36 -9.64 -4.90
C THR A 465 -6.63 -8.31 -5.08
N GLY A 466 -5.73 -8.22 -6.06
CA GLY A 466 -4.82 -7.12 -6.34
C GLY A 466 -5.19 -6.27 -7.55
N ASN A 467 -4.71 -5.02 -7.57
CA ASN A 467 -4.95 -4.07 -8.64
C ASN A 467 -4.25 -4.43 -9.95
N TYR A 468 -4.76 -3.92 -11.07
CA TYR A 468 -4.14 -4.00 -12.39
C TYR A 468 -2.96 -3.04 -12.56
N ASN A 469 -1.90 -3.27 -11.78
CA ASN A 469 -0.71 -2.41 -11.76
C ASN A 469 0.56 -3.26 -11.64
N GLY A 470 1.31 -3.41 -12.72
CA GLY A 470 2.51 -4.23 -12.79
C GLY A 470 3.65 -3.79 -11.86
N LYS A 471 3.69 -2.51 -11.44
CA LYS A 471 4.66 -2.04 -10.45
C LYS A 471 4.34 -2.58 -9.05
N THR A 472 3.08 -2.40 -8.61
CA THR A 472 2.66 -2.90 -7.29
C THR A 472 2.61 -4.42 -7.23
N ALA A 473 2.31 -5.11 -8.33
CA ALA A 473 2.31 -6.55 -8.42
C ALA A 473 3.70 -7.20 -8.20
N ARG A 474 4.78 -6.42 -8.23
CA ARG A 474 6.15 -6.88 -7.89
C ARG A 474 6.48 -6.82 -6.41
N ILE A 475 5.68 -6.09 -5.62
CA ILE A 475 5.95 -5.83 -4.20
C ILE A 475 4.76 -6.16 -3.28
N TYR A 476 3.58 -6.47 -3.86
CA TYR A 476 2.37 -6.87 -3.13
C TYR A 476 2.09 -8.34 -3.34
N THR A 477 1.70 -9.05 -2.28
CA THR A 477 1.23 -10.43 -2.41
C THR A 477 -0.24 -10.43 -2.79
N ASP A 478 -0.57 -10.97 -3.96
CA ASP A 478 -1.94 -11.06 -4.46
C ASP A 478 -2.19 -12.37 -5.20
N VAL A 479 -3.45 -12.80 -5.25
CA VAL A 479 -3.91 -13.98 -5.98
C VAL A 479 -4.89 -13.55 -7.05
N GLY A 480 -4.70 -14.09 -8.27
CA GLY A 480 -5.62 -13.94 -9.39
C GLY A 480 -6.03 -15.28 -9.97
N ILE A 481 -7.22 -15.34 -10.54
CA ILE A 481 -7.77 -16.51 -11.23
C ILE A 481 -8.25 -16.10 -12.61
N LEU A 482 -7.83 -16.86 -13.64
CA LEU A 482 -8.38 -16.83 -14.98
C LEU A 482 -9.33 -18.04 -15.12
N THR A 483 -10.55 -17.81 -15.58
CA THR A 483 -11.60 -18.85 -15.69
C THR A 483 -12.46 -18.65 -16.92
N ALA A 484 -12.95 -19.73 -17.48
CA ALA A 484 -14.03 -19.74 -18.47
C ALA A 484 -15.32 -20.38 -17.92
N ASN A 485 -15.45 -20.48 -16.59
CA ASN A 485 -16.64 -21.00 -15.94
C ASN A 485 -17.88 -20.20 -16.38
N THR A 486 -18.88 -20.91 -16.95
CA THR A 486 -20.05 -20.29 -17.55
C THR A 486 -20.84 -19.44 -16.54
N LEU A 487 -21.02 -19.92 -15.30
CA LEU A 487 -21.78 -19.21 -14.27
C LEU A 487 -21.06 -17.95 -13.80
N ILE A 488 -19.74 -18.02 -13.62
CA ILE A 488 -18.89 -16.84 -13.32
C ILE A 488 -18.94 -15.84 -14.48
N GLY A 489 -18.90 -16.33 -15.73
CA GLY A 489 -19.01 -15.50 -16.94
C GLY A 489 -20.34 -14.78 -17.05
N VAL A 490 -21.45 -15.46 -16.69
CA VAL A 490 -22.80 -14.86 -16.63
C VAL A 490 -22.83 -13.76 -15.54
N ASP A 491 -22.36 -14.08 -14.35
CA ASP A 491 -22.30 -13.13 -13.23
C ASP A 491 -21.42 -11.91 -13.58
N ALA A 492 -20.27 -12.12 -14.23
CA ALA A 492 -19.41 -11.04 -14.68
C ALA A 492 -20.09 -10.13 -15.70
N SER A 493 -20.88 -10.69 -16.62
CA SER A 493 -21.67 -9.89 -17.57
C SER A 493 -22.74 -9.07 -16.85
N ALA A 494 -23.45 -9.69 -15.91
CA ALA A 494 -24.47 -9.02 -15.08
C ALA A 494 -23.85 -7.94 -14.19
N PHE A 495 -22.66 -8.21 -13.62
CA PHE A 495 -21.91 -7.23 -12.83
C PHE A 495 -21.60 -5.96 -13.63
N PHE A 496 -21.07 -6.09 -14.85
CA PHE A 496 -20.80 -4.91 -15.68
C PHE A 496 -22.09 -4.20 -16.12
N ASN A 497 -23.19 -4.91 -16.35
CA ASN A 497 -24.47 -4.30 -16.68
C ASN A 497 -25.04 -3.51 -15.48
N LEU A 498 -24.88 -4.03 -14.26
CA LEU A 498 -25.22 -3.32 -13.03
C LEU A 498 -24.43 -2.01 -12.89
N LEU A 499 -23.11 -2.05 -13.19
CA LEU A 499 -22.23 -0.88 -13.07
C LEU A 499 -22.46 0.19 -14.15
N SER A 500 -22.95 -0.19 -15.33
CA SER A 500 -23.04 0.69 -16.50
C SER A 500 -24.46 1.10 -16.90
N GLY A 501 -25.51 0.47 -16.38
CA GLY A 501 -26.80 0.55 -17.01
C GLY A 501 -28.05 0.61 -16.14
N TYR A 502 -27.99 1.06 -14.88
CA TYR A 502 -29.18 1.14 -14.01
C TYR A 502 -30.01 -0.17 -13.94
N SER A 503 -29.34 -1.32 -14.12
CA SER A 503 -29.99 -2.62 -14.03
C SER A 503 -30.21 -3.00 -12.57
N ASP A 504 -31.35 -3.63 -12.27
CA ASP A 504 -31.55 -4.27 -10.98
C ASP A 504 -30.52 -5.41 -10.81
N PRO A 505 -30.01 -5.63 -9.59
CA PRO A 505 -29.08 -6.71 -9.33
C PRO A 505 -29.77 -8.06 -9.59
N PRO A 506 -29.15 -8.94 -10.40
CA PRO A 506 -29.70 -10.27 -10.63
C PRO A 506 -29.51 -11.17 -9.40
N GLN A 507 -30.12 -12.35 -9.44
CA GLN A 507 -29.69 -13.42 -8.55
C GLN A 507 -28.31 -13.91 -9.01
N TRP A 508 -27.30 -13.78 -8.13
CA TRP A 508 -25.94 -14.21 -8.42
C TRP A 508 -25.82 -15.74 -8.35
N ASN A 509 -25.08 -16.32 -9.28
CA ASN A 509 -24.84 -17.76 -9.33
C ASN A 509 -23.63 -18.17 -8.47
N LYS A 510 -22.51 -17.42 -8.56
CA LYS A 510 -21.23 -17.74 -7.96
C LYS A 510 -20.61 -16.54 -7.23
N LEU A 511 -20.74 -15.34 -7.80
CA LEU A 511 -20.09 -14.16 -7.23
C LEU A 511 -20.90 -13.62 -6.05
N ALA A 512 -20.19 -13.22 -5.00
CA ALA A 512 -20.76 -12.37 -3.97
C ALA A 512 -20.25 -10.93 -4.17
N VAL A 513 -21.19 -9.98 -4.15
CA VAL A 513 -20.96 -8.58 -4.53
C VAL A 513 -21.30 -7.68 -3.35
N ALA A 514 -20.38 -6.78 -2.97
CA ALA A 514 -20.72 -5.70 -2.05
C ALA A 514 -21.17 -4.46 -2.86
N PRO A 515 -22.14 -3.68 -2.31
CA PRO A 515 -22.79 -3.81 -1.01
C PRO A 515 -24.04 -4.71 -0.99
N LEU A 516 -24.22 -5.60 -1.97
CA LEU A 516 -25.47 -6.34 -2.18
C LEU A 516 -25.59 -7.58 -1.28
N ASN A 517 -24.77 -8.64 -1.54
CA ASN A 517 -24.89 -9.93 -0.86
C ASN A 517 -23.58 -10.48 -0.28
N LEU A 518 -22.47 -9.74 -0.39
CA LEU A 518 -21.17 -10.25 0.08
C LEU A 518 -21.15 -10.46 1.61
N ARG A 519 -21.73 -9.54 2.38
CA ARG A 519 -21.85 -9.66 3.84
C ARG A 519 -22.67 -10.90 4.24
N GLU A 520 -23.82 -11.09 3.59
CA GLU A 520 -24.72 -12.21 3.83
C GLU A 520 -24.05 -13.53 3.51
N THR A 521 -23.25 -13.59 2.45
CA THR A 521 -22.45 -14.78 2.10
C THR A 521 -21.44 -15.11 3.22
N ILE A 522 -20.73 -14.09 3.74
CA ILE A 522 -19.80 -14.29 4.87
C ILE A 522 -20.56 -14.84 6.11
N TYR A 523 -21.73 -14.28 6.41
CA TYR A 523 -22.55 -14.74 7.52
C TYR A 523 -23.00 -16.19 7.35
N GLN A 524 -23.46 -16.57 6.17
CA GLN A 524 -23.88 -17.92 5.86
C GLN A 524 -22.76 -18.93 6.05
N GLU A 525 -21.55 -18.62 5.61
CA GLU A 525 -20.38 -19.48 5.80
C GLU A 525 -20.00 -19.61 7.29
N ILE A 526 -20.05 -18.52 8.07
CA ILE A 526 -19.78 -18.57 9.52
C ILE A 526 -20.89 -19.36 10.23
N ASP A 527 -22.17 -19.19 9.85
CA ASP A 527 -23.30 -19.91 10.44
C ASP A 527 -23.24 -21.42 10.20
N GLN A 528 -22.75 -21.84 9.04
CA GLN A 528 -22.51 -23.25 8.75
C GLN A 528 -21.45 -23.83 9.72
N GLU A 529 -20.35 -23.10 9.97
CA GLU A 529 -19.33 -23.54 10.93
C GLU A 529 -19.88 -23.58 12.36
N ILE A 530 -20.69 -22.59 12.76
CA ILE A 530 -21.39 -22.60 14.06
C ILE A 530 -22.28 -23.86 14.21
N ALA A 531 -23.04 -24.18 13.16
CA ALA A 531 -23.91 -25.36 13.16
C ALA A 531 -23.10 -26.66 13.29
N GLN A 532 -21.95 -26.80 12.60
CA GLN A 532 -21.05 -27.94 12.72
C GLN A 532 -20.46 -28.04 14.13
N ALA A 533 -20.00 -26.93 14.73
CA ALA A 533 -19.45 -26.90 16.07
C ALA A 533 -20.52 -27.32 17.15
N LYS A 534 -21.73 -26.74 17.04
CA LYS A 534 -22.86 -27.11 17.92
C LYS A 534 -23.26 -28.59 17.78
N ALA A 535 -23.03 -29.18 16.61
CA ALA A 535 -23.24 -30.63 16.38
C ALA A 535 -22.06 -31.50 16.86
N GLY A 536 -21.05 -30.93 17.54
CA GLY A 536 -19.86 -31.63 18.00
C GLY A 536 -18.89 -32.07 16.91
N LYS A 537 -19.02 -31.50 15.70
CA LYS A 537 -18.17 -31.80 14.55
C LYS A 537 -17.01 -30.82 14.47
N LYS A 538 -16.00 -31.15 13.65
CA LYS A 538 -14.90 -30.25 13.35
C LYS A 538 -15.44 -29.00 12.64
N ALA A 539 -15.05 -27.81 13.13
CA ALA A 539 -15.37 -26.52 12.57
C ALA A 539 -14.11 -25.65 12.56
N LEU A 540 -13.81 -25.00 11.43
CA LEU A 540 -12.58 -24.23 11.27
C LEU A 540 -12.78 -23.11 10.24
N ILE A 541 -12.45 -21.88 10.64
CA ILE A 541 -12.35 -20.71 9.79
C ILE A 541 -10.87 -20.29 9.71
N VAL A 542 -10.35 -20.07 8.50
CA VAL A 542 -9.04 -19.45 8.31
C VAL A 542 -9.21 -18.29 7.32
N ALA A 543 -8.87 -17.07 7.73
CA ALA A 543 -9.04 -15.90 6.89
C ALA A 543 -7.78 -15.01 6.90
N LYS A 544 -7.36 -14.60 5.71
CA LYS A 544 -6.29 -13.61 5.49
C LYS A 544 -6.88 -12.36 4.88
N MET A 545 -6.55 -11.19 5.45
CA MET A 545 -7.02 -9.88 4.98
C MET A 545 -6.08 -8.77 5.44
N ASN A 546 -6.29 -7.54 4.92
CA ASN A 546 -5.49 -6.40 5.36
C ASN A 546 -6.03 -5.77 6.64
N SER A 547 -7.34 -5.74 6.82
CA SER A 547 -7.98 -5.13 7.98
C SER A 547 -9.27 -5.83 8.39
N LEU A 548 -9.50 -5.90 9.70
CA LEU A 548 -10.71 -6.46 10.31
C LEU A 548 -11.32 -5.40 11.24
N LEU A 549 -12.43 -4.79 10.81
CA LEU A 549 -13.05 -3.63 11.48
C LEU A 549 -14.58 -3.70 11.56
N ASP A 550 -15.23 -4.54 10.74
CA ASP A 550 -16.68 -4.59 10.74
C ASP A 550 -17.23 -5.18 12.02
N LYS A 551 -17.98 -4.35 12.79
CA LYS A 551 -18.53 -4.69 14.10
C LYS A 551 -19.36 -5.98 14.07
N TYR A 552 -20.18 -6.13 13.05
CA TYR A 552 -21.13 -7.22 12.97
C TYR A 552 -20.49 -8.52 12.51
N VAL A 553 -19.51 -8.46 11.59
CA VAL A 553 -18.71 -9.63 11.23
C VAL A 553 -17.88 -10.11 12.42
N ILE A 554 -17.28 -9.18 13.19
CA ILE A 554 -16.53 -9.53 14.41
C ILE A 554 -17.45 -10.16 15.48
N ALA A 555 -18.62 -9.58 15.70
CA ALA A 555 -19.61 -10.17 16.63
C ALA A 555 -20.01 -11.60 16.21
N LYS A 556 -20.13 -11.84 14.90
CA LYS A 556 -20.40 -13.18 14.34
C LYS A 556 -19.24 -14.14 14.55
N LEU A 557 -17.99 -13.69 14.46
CA LEU A 557 -16.80 -14.48 14.79
C LEU A 557 -16.74 -14.81 16.29
N TYR A 558 -17.16 -13.88 17.17
CA TYR A 558 -17.27 -14.14 18.60
C TYR A 558 -18.33 -15.20 18.90
N GLU A 559 -19.51 -15.12 18.26
CA GLU A 559 -20.53 -16.15 18.34
C GLU A 559 -19.97 -17.52 17.90
N ALA A 560 -19.23 -17.57 16.81
CA ALA A 560 -18.61 -18.79 16.30
C ALA A 560 -17.58 -19.34 17.28
N SER A 561 -16.72 -18.49 17.83
CA SER A 561 -15.73 -18.91 18.85
C SER A 561 -16.40 -19.45 20.11
N ALA A 562 -17.42 -18.76 20.64
CA ALA A 562 -18.19 -19.20 21.78
C ALA A 562 -18.93 -20.54 21.54
N ALA A 563 -19.27 -20.84 20.27
CA ALA A 563 -19.83 -22.11 19.84
C ALA A 563 -18.78 -23.26 19.71
N GLY A 564 -17.48 -22.93 19.80
CA GLY A 564 -16.38 -23.89 19.70
C GLY A 564 -15.71 -23.98 18.32
N VAL A 565 -16.02 -23.07 17.40
CA VAL A 565 -15.32 -22.98 16.10
C VAL A 565 -13.89 -22.51 16.32
N LYS A 566 -12.90 -23.19 15.75
CA LYS A 566 -11.51 -22.70 15.70
C LYS A 566 -11.38 -21.64 14.62
N ILE A 567 -10.82 -20.49 14.96
CA ILE A 567 -10.69 -19.35 14.06
C ILE A 567 -9.24 -18.88 14.01
N ARG A 568 -8.65 -18.85 12.83
CA ARG A 568 -7.28 -18.43 12.57
C ARG A 568 -7.28 -17.26 11.58
N LEU A 569 -6.84 -16.11 12.04
CA LEU A 569 -6.86 -14.88 11.24
C LEU A 569 -5.44 -14.40 10.98
N ILE A 570 -5.18 -14.02 9.74
CA ILE A 570 -3.95 -13.30 9.33
C ILE A 570 -4.41 -11.90 8.93
N VAL A 571 -4.20 -10.92 9.82
CA VAL A 571 -4.61 -9.52 9.61
C VAL A 571 -3.36 -8.64 9.62
N ARG A 572 -2.99 -8.13 8.45
CA ARG A 572 -1.76 -7.34 8.28
C ARG A 572 -1.76 -6.05 9.10
N GLY A 573 -2.83 -5.27 9.03
CA GLY A 573 -2.92 -3.90 9.56
C GLY A 573 -3.87 -3.76 10.73
N ILE A 574 -4.95 -3.02 10.51
CA ILE A 574 -5.96 -2.71 11.54
C ILE A 574 -6.73 -3.97 11.93
N CYS A 575 -6.77 -4.26 13.22
CA CYS A 575 -7.60 -5.32 13.78
C CYS A 575 -8.23 -4.82 15.07
N VAL A 576 -9.54 -4.61 15.08
CA VAL A 576 -10.26 -4.14 16.28
C VAL A 576 -10.88 -5.30 17.08
N LEU A 577 -10.78 -6.54 16.60
CA LEU A 577 -11.15 -7.74 17.31
C LEU A 577 -10.16 -7.98 18.46
N ARG A 578 -10.65 -8.45 19.61
CA ARG A 578 -9.85 -8.87 20.78
C ARG A 578 -9.79 -10.39 20.88
N PRO A 579 -8.67 -11.04 20.53
CA PRO A 579 -8.53 -12.49 20.64
C PRO A 579 -8.31 -12.94 22.08
N GLY A 580 -8.61 -14.19 22.40
CA GLY A 580 -8.27 -14.83 23.67
C GLY A 580 -9.08 -14.38 24.88
N LEU A 581 -10.23 -13.72 24.71
CA LEU A 581 -11.14 -13.36 25.80
C LEU A 581 -11.91 -14.62 26.27
N PRO A 582 -11.89 -14.95 27.58
CA PRO A 582 -12.58 -16.15 28.11
C PRO A 582 -14.08 -16.14 27.79
N GLY A 583 -14.59 -17.23 27.25
CA GLY A 583 -15.99 -17.42 26.89
C GLY A 583 -16.45 -16.60 25.64
N ILE A 584 -15.59 -15.77 25.04
CA ILE A 584 -15.91 -14.91 23.90
C ILE A 584 -15.06 -15.29 22.69
N SER A 585 -13.73 -15.15 22.81
CA SER A 585 -12.79 -15.30 21.67
C SER A 585 -11.60 -16.19 21.99
N GLU A 586 -11.74 -17.10 22.96
CA GLU A 586 -10.67 -18.03 23.37
C GLU A 586 -10.24 -19.00 22.25
N ASN A 587 -11.10 -19.21 21.25
CA ASN A 587 -10.82 -20.01 20.07
C ASN A 587 -10.34 -19.20 18.85
N ILE A 588 -10.07 -17.90 19.03
CA ILE A 588 -9.59 -17.01 17.98
C ILE A 588 -8.10 -16.71 18.19
N GLU A 589 -7.31 -17.00 17.16
CA GLU A 589 -5.90 -16.61 17.06
C GLU A 589 -5.73 -15.62 15.93
N VAL A 590 -4.99 -14.52 16.16
CA VAL A 590 -4.73 -13.46 15.17
C VAL A 590 -3.24 -13.29 15.00
N HIS A 591 -2.76 -13.47 13.77
CA HIS A 591 -1.39 -13.19 13.37
C HIS A 591 -1.33 -11.99 12.43
N SER A 592 -0.18 -11.31 12.41
CA SER A 592 0.14 -10.25 11.45
C SER A 592 1.53 -10.51 10.90
N ILE A 593 1.71 -10.32 9.59
CA ILE A 593 3.00 -10.48 8.93
C ILE A 593 3.39 -9.14 8.30
N VAL A 594 4.60 -8.69 8.62
CA VAL A 594 5.28 -7.58 7.97
C VAL A 594 6.61 -8.11 7.46
N GLY A 595 6.90 -7.91 6.18
CA GLY A 595 8.11 -8.44 5.57
C GLY A 595 8.46 -7.69 4.29
N ARG A 596 9.31 -8.31 3.47
CA ARG A 596 9.78 -7.76 2.20
C ARG A 596 8.64 -7.33 1.27
N PHE A 597 7.60 -8.17 1.16
CA PHE A 597 6.42 -7.90 0.34
C PHE A 597 5.26 -7.46 1.21
N LEU A 598 4.45 -6.54 0.70
CA LEU A 598 3.25 -6.10 1.38
C LEU A 598 2.17 -7.18 1.26
N GLU A 599 1.72 -7.70 2.38
CA GLU A 599 0.66 -8.70 2.46
C GLU A 599 -0.69 -8.07 2.10
N HIS A 600 -1.20 -8.37 0.90
CA HIS A 600 -2.36 -7.68 0.33
C HIS A 600 -3.51 -8.61 -0.04
N SER A 601 -3.27 -9.89 -0.31
CA SER A 601 -4.30 -10.85 -0.69
C SER A 601 -5.38 -11.03 0.39
N ARG A 602 -6.63 -11.26 -0.04
CA ARG A 602 -7.75 -11.64 0.81
C ARG A 602 -8.17 -13.04 0.40
N LEU A 603 -7.99 -13.98 1.34
CA LEU A 603 -8.23 -15.42 1.14
C LEU A 603 -9.03 -15.92 2.31
N PHE A 604 -10.16 -16.58 2.04
CA PHE A 604 -11.06 -17.09 3.07
C PHE A 604 -11.27 -18.58 2.88
N TYR A 605 -11.21 -19.31 3.97
CA TYR A 605 -11.42 -20.75 4.02
C TYR A 605 -12.38 -21.10 5.14
N PHE A 606 -13.40 -21.88 4.82
CA PHE A 606 -14.37 -22.46 5.74
C PHE A 606 -14.35 -23.98 5.55
N TYR A 607 -14.25 -24.73 6.66
CA TYR A 607 -14.16 -26.18 6.61
C TYR A 607 -15.47 -26.82 6.15
N ASN A 608 -16.59 -26.25 6.56
CA ASN A 608 -17.96 -26.60 6.16
C ASN A 608 -18.22 -28.11 6.04
N GLY A 609 -17.98 -28.84 7.17
CA GLY A 609 -18.21 -30.29 7.23
C GLY A 609 -17.36 -31.13 6.27
N GLY A 610 -16.25 -30.59 5.76
CA GLY A 610 -15.35 -31.24 4.80
C GLY A 610 -15.58 -30.87 3.34
N LYS A 611 -16.57 -30.01 3.03
CA LYS A 611 -16.79 -29.46 1.68
C LYS A 611 -15.66 -28.51 1.26
N GLU A 612 -15.06 -27.83 2.25
CA GLU A 612 -13.94 -26.93 2.12
C GLU A 612 -14.22 -25.78 1.15
N ASP A 613 -15.02 -24.81 1.61
CA ASP A 613 -15.31 -23.63 0.82
C ASP A 613 -14.14 -22.64 0.90
N VAL A 614 -13.63 -22.24 -0.28
CA VAL A 614 -12.47 -21.36 -0.44
C VAL A 614 -12.84 -20.19 -1.32
N PHE A 615 -12.45 -18.98 -0.91
CA PHE A 615 -12.74 -17.75 -1.65
C PHE A 615 -11.50 -16.89 -1.78
N ILE A 616 -11.41 -16.16 -2.89
CA ILE A 616 -10.58 -14.97 -3.05
C ILE A 616 -11.47 -13.73 -3.05
N SER A 617 -11.01 -12.61 -2.51
CA SER A 617 -11.83 -11.39 -2.44
C SER A 617 -11.02 -10.12 -2.69
N SER A 618 -11.68 -9.09 -3.20
CA SER A 618 -11.16 -7.71 -3.20
C SER A 618 -11.46 -6.98 -1.89
N ALA A 619 -12.41 -7.47 -1.08
CA ALA A 619 -12.89 -6.87 0.16
C ALA A 619 -12.08 -7.31 1.37
N ASP A 620 -11.75 -6.35 2.23
CA ASP A 620 -11.47 -6.58 3.64
C ASP A 620 -12.80 -6.62 4.43
N TRP A 621 -12.80 -7.19 5.61
CA TRP A 621 -13.98 -7.19 6.49
C TRP A 621 -14.08 -5.86 7.26
N MET A 622 -14.40 -4.81 6.52
CA MET A 622 -14.54 -3.43 6.99
C MET A 622 -15.89 -2.84 6.57
N PRO A 623 -16.49 -1.93 7.38
CA PRO A 623 -17.76 -1.29 7.02
C PRO A 623 -17.76 -0.66 5.62
N ARG A 624 -16.72 0.12 5.31
CA ARG A 624 -16.62 0.78 3.99
C ARG A 624 -16.51 -0.20 2.82
N ASN A 625 -15.85 -1.36 3.00
CA ASN A 625 -15.75 -2.37 1.94
C ASN A 625 -17.10 -3.08 1.73
N LEU A 626 -17.82 -3.33 2.80
CA LEU A 626 -19.08 -4.08 2.75
C LEU A 626 -20.31 -3.22 2.46
N ASN A 627 -20.26 -1.88 2.67
CA ASN A 627 -21.40 -0.98 2.53
C ASN A 627 -21.21 0.15 1.50
N GLU A 628 -19.96 0.62 1.29
CA GLU A 628 -19.67 1.86 0.56
C GLU A 628 -18.79 1.62 -0.69
N ARG A 629 -18.48 0.36 -0.97
CA ARG A 629 -17.63 -0.03 -2.10
C ARG A 629 -18.25 -1.13 -2.91
N VAL A 630 -17.95 -1.11 -4.21
CA VAL A 630 -18.19 -2.25 -5.08
C VAL A 630 -17.00 -3.20 -4.97
N GLU A 631 -17.23 -4.34 -4.35
CA GLU A 631 -16.24 -5.39 -4.11
C GLU A 631 -16.75 -6.73 -4.62
N LEU A 632 -15.84 -7.67 -4.84
CA LEU A 632 -16.16 -9.03 -5.27
C LEU A 632 -15.52 -10.06 -4.34
N MET A 633 -16.26 -11.13 -4.07
CA MET A 633 -15.76 -12.37 -3.50
C MET A 633 -16.13 -13.53 -4.43
N THR A 634 -15.13 -14.34 -4.79
CA THR A 634 -15.22 -15.38 -5.82
C THR A 634 -14.87 -16.73 -5.21
N PRO A 635 -15.72 -17.77 -5.37
CA PRO A 635 -15.37 -19.10 -4.92
C PRO A 635 -14.27 -19.71 -5.80
N VAL A 636 -13.37 -20.44 -5.18
CA VAL A 636 -12.34 -21.24 -5.84
C VAL A 636 -12.82 -22.67 -5.85
N GLU A 637 -13.21 -23.17 -7.01
CA GLU A 637 -13.84 -24.49 -7.12
C GLU A 637 -12.89 -25.59 -7.57
N PHE A 638 -11.84 -25.25 -8.37
CA PHE A 638 -10.87 -26.22 -8.87
C PHE A 638 -10.03 -26.79 -7.70
N PRO A 639 -10.10 -28.13 -7.45
CA PRO A 639 -9.50 -28.71 -6.25
C PRO A 639 -8.00 -28.43 -6.09
N PRO A 640 -7.14 -28.47 -7.14
CA PRO A 640 -5.72 -28.12 -6.99
C PRO A 640 -5.49 -26.70 -6.49
N HIS A 641 -6.34 -25.73 -6.90
CA HIS A 641 -6.25 -24.33 -6.42
C HIS A 641 -6.73 -24.19 -4.98
N LYS A 642 -7.80 -24.90 -4.58
CA LYS A 642 -8.21 -24.99 -3.18
C LYS A 642 -7.03 -25.47 -2.30
N ASP A 643 -6.37 -26.55 -2.70
CA ASP A 643 -5.23 -27.10 -1.99
C ASP A 643 -4.04 -26.12 -1.96
N ARG A 644 -3.81 -25.38 -3.05
CA ARG A 644 -2.76 -24.36 -3.08
C ARG A 644 -3.06 -23.21 -2.11
N ILE A 645 -4.28 -22.69 -2.07
CA ILE A 645 -4.68 -21.64 -1.14
C ILE A 645 -4.60 -22.12 0.31
N LYS A 646 -5.04 -23.36 0.60
CA LYS A 646 -4.90 -23.95 1.95
C LYS A 646 -3.43 -24.02 2.40
N ARG A 647 -2.51 -24.41 1.48
CA ARG A 647 -1.07 -24.40 1.78
C ARG A 647 -0.55 -22.98 2.03
N ILE A 648 -0.97 -22.01 1.22
CA ILE A 648 -0.62 -20.58 1.41
C ILE A 648 -1.06 -20.14 2.80
N LEU A 649 -2.35 -20.30 3.15
CA LEU A 649 -2.89 -19.91 4.47
C LEU A 649 -2.17 -20.61 5.62
N LYS A 650 -1.86 -21.92 5.47
CA LYS A 650 -1.11 -22.67 6.46
C LYS A 650 0.29 -22.11 6.67
N VAL A 651 1.03 -21.85 5.60
CA VAL A 651 2.40 -21.32 5.67
C VAL A 651 2.43 -19.94 6.32
N TYR A 652 1.45 -19.07 6.02
CA TYR A 652 1.31 -17.77 6.67
C TYR A 652 1.02 -17.89 8.17
N PHE A 653 0.22 -18.87 8.57
CA PHE A 653 -0.09 -19.06 9.98
C PHE A 653 1.07 -19.73 10.74
N ASP A 654 1.85 -20.58 10.08
CA ASP A 654 3.03 -21.26 10.63
C ASP A 654 4.29 -20.37 10.62
N ASP A 655 4.24 -19.14 10.05
CA ASP A 655 5.37 -18.23 10.01
C ASP A 655 5.84 -17.90 11.44
N ASN A 656 7.12 -18.14 11.71
CA ASN A 656 7.77 -17.85 12.98
C ASN A 656 9.05 -17.03 12.82
N VAL A 657 9.17 -16.31 11.68
CA VAL A 657 10.31 -15.44 11.35
C VAL A 657 9.85 -13.98 11.21
N LYS A 658 8.67 -13.74 10.60
CA LYS A 658 8.13 -12.41 10.34
C LYS A 658 6.76 -12.18 10.98
N ALA A 659 6.15 -13.21 11.55
CA ALA A 659 4.84 -13.09 12.14
C ALA A 659 4.87 -12.52 13.55
N TYR A 660 3.79 -11.83 13.87
CA TYR A 660 3.43 -11.30 15.18
C TYR A 660 2.10 -11.92 15.61
N ALA A 661 2.01 -12.39 16.86
CA ALA A 661 0.75 -12.85 17.45
C ALA A 661 0.12 -11.73 18.28
N MET A 662 -1.18 -11.51 18.08
CA MET A 662 -1.94 -10.46 18.75
C MET A 662 -2.44 -10.94 20.13
N ASN A 663 -2.31 -10.09 21.15
CA ASN A 663 -2.87 -10.29 22.48
C ASN A 663 -4.25 -9.62 22.60
N SER A 664 -5.01 -9.98 23.65
CA SER A 664 -6.36 -9.44 23.90
C SER A 664 -6.42 -7.93 24.15
N ASP A 665 -5.31 -7.30 24.54
CA ASP A 665 -5.17 -5.85 24.74
C ASP A 665 -4.77 -5.09 23.48
N GLY A 666 -4.61 -5.78 22.33
CA GLY A 666 -4.16 -5.20 21.07
C GLY A 666 -2.65 -5.05 20.93
N SER A 667 -1.87 -5.47 21.92
CA SER A 667 -0.41 -5.57 21.77
C SER A 667 -0.03 -6.78 20.91
N TYR A 668 1.20 -6.79 20.40
CA TYR A 668 1.69 -7.85 19.53
C TYR A 668 3.01 -8.43 20.06
N ARG A 669 3.11 -9.76 20.07
CA ARG A 669 4.36 -10.49 20.36
C ARG A 669 5.02 -10.91 19.05
N TYR A 670 6.30 -10.66 18.91
CA TYR A 670 7.06 -11.09 17.73
C TYR A 670 7.44 -12.56 17.87
N LEU A 671 6.93 -13.41 16.99
CA LEU A 671 7.09 -14.87 17.12
C LEU A 671 8.52 -15.34 16.91
N ALA A 672 9.36 -14.56 16.25
CA ALA A 672 10.77 -14.89 16.10
C ALA A 672 11.55 -14.85 17.43
N ASP A 673 11.16 -13.99 18.36
CA ASP A 673 11.76 -13.91 19.71
C ASP A 673 11.45 -15.17 20.56
N GLU A 674 10.33 -15.83 20.26
CA GLU A 674 9.83 -17.03 20.98
C GLU A 674 10.03 -18.34 20.20
N ARG A 675 10.72 -18.28 19.06
CA ARG A 675 10.80 -19.38 18.09
C ARG A 675 11.34 -20.66 18.69
N LYS A 676 10.52 -21.72 18.62
CA LYS A 676 10.93 -23.09 18.87
C LYS A 676 10.80 -23.89 17.58
N GLY A 677 11.89 -24.50 17.12
CA GLY A 677 11.90 -25.34 15.92
C GLY A 677 12.51 -24.67 14.68
N LYS A 678 12.22 -25.25 13.50
CA LYS A 678 12.76 -24.76 12.22
C LYS A 678 12.17 -23.40 11.86
N PRO A 679 12.98 -22.48 11.28
CA PRO A 679 12.47 -21.20 10.80
C PRO A 679 11.54 -21.43 9.58
N VAL A 680 10.36 -20.81 9.64
CA VAL A 680 9.40 -20.75 8.55
C VAL A 680 9.13 -19.28 8.26
N ASN A 681 9.59 -18.81 7.11
CA ASN A 681 9.24 -17.51 6.54
C ASN A 681 8.24 -17.76 5.42
N ALA A 682 7.05 -17.19 5.52
CA ALA A 682 5.97 -17.45 4.58
C ALA A 682 6.31 -16.95 3.17
N GLN A 683 6.89 -15.76 3.05
CA GLN A 683 7.24 -15.16 1.75
C GLN A 683 8.32 -15.96 1.04
N ASP A 684 9.39 -16.33 1.76
CA ASP A 684 10.47 -17.17 1.20
C ASP A 684 9.96 -18.56 0.82
N THR A 685 8.99 -19.10 1.56
CA THR A 685 8.42 -20.42 1.26
C THR A 685 7.57 -20.37 -0.01
N CYS A 686 6.75 -19.32 -0.18
CA CYS A 686 5.97 -19.11 -1.39
C CYS A 686 6.88 -18.89 -2.62
N GLN A 687 7.98 -18.15 -2.46
CA GLN A 687 8.98 -17.95 -3.51
C GLN A 687 9.59 -19.28 -3.96
N ARG A 688 10.07 -20.08 -3.01
CA ARG A 688 10.66 -21.41 -3.31
C ARG A 688 9.65 -22.36 -3.96
N GLU A 689 8.36 -22.29 -3.58
CA GLU A 689 7.30 -23.07 -4.24
C GLU A 689 7.13 -22.66 -5.68
N ALA A 690 7.08 -21.36 -5.99
CA ALA A 690 6.98 -20.87 -7.37
C ALA A 690 8.19 -21.29 -8.22
N GLU A 691 9.41 -21.20 -7.69
CA GLU A 691 10.63 -21.65 -8.36
C GLU A 691 10.63 -23.17 -8.64
N ARG A 692 10.18 -23.97 -7.66
CA ARG A 692 10.04 -25.42 -7.81
C ARG A 692 9.05 -25.76 -8.91
N LEU A 693 7.87 -25.17 -8.89
CA LEU A 693 6.82 -25.40 -9.91
C LEU A 693 7.32 -25.03 -11.32
N ALA A 694 7.99 -23.89 -11.46
CA ALA A 694 8.58 -23.46 -12.73
C ALA A 694 9.67 -24.43 -13.22
N SER A 695 10.50 -24.95 -12.31
CA SER A 695 11.54 -25.94 -12.63
C SER A 695 10.94 -27.29 -13.08
N GLU A 696 9.94 -27.78 -12.37
CA GLU A 696 9.25 -29.04 -12.70
C GLU A 696 8.63 -28.96 -14.11
N ARG A 697 8.00 -27.83 -14.44
CA ARG A 697 7.45 -27.61 -15.77
C ARG A 697 8.51 -27.58 -16.85
N LYS A 698 9.63 -26.87 -16.64
CA LYS A 698 10.75 -26.85 -17.59
C LYS A 698 11.26 -28.27 -17.88
N LYS A 699 11.33 -29.13 -16.84
CA LYS A 699 11.73 -30.53 -16.98
C LYS A 699 10.71 -31.33 -17.81
N ALA A 700 9.41 -31.18 -17.51
CA ALA A 700 8.34 -31.82 -18.26
C ALA A 700 8.35 -31.41 -19.74
N ALA A 701 8.45 -30.10 -20.04
CA ALA A 701 8.53 -29.61 -21.42
C ALA A 701 9.76 -30.13 -22.18
N ARG A 702 10.91 -30.33 -21.51
CA ARG A 702 12.11 -30.93 -22.12
C ARG A 702 11.88 -32.43 -22.45
N GLN A 703 11.18 -33.17 -21.60
CA GLN A 703 10.87 -34.59 -21.85
C GLN A 703 9.99 -34.74 -23.07
N PHE A 704 8.98 -33.87 -23.26
CA PHE A 704 8.12 -33.91 -24.45
C PHE A 704 8.84 -33.52 -25.76
N ARG A 705 9.82 -32.59 -25.70
CA ARG A 705 10.63 -32.21 -26.87
C ARG A 705 11.56 -33.35 -27.37
N ASN A 706 11.87 -34.32 -26.52
CA ASN A 706 12.74 -35.46 -26.86
C ASN A 706 11.99 -36.69 -27.39
N VAL A 707 10.67 -36.61 -27.55
CA VAL A 707 9.89 -37.70 -28.19
C VAL A 707 10.03 -37.56 -29.71
N VAL A 708 10.98 -38.29 -30.29
CA VAL A 708 11.13 -38.40 -31.75
C VAL A 708 10.23 -39.51 -32.24
N LEU A 709 9.30 -39.20 -33.11
CA LEU A 709 8.54 -40.21 -33.86
C LEU A 709 9.54 -41.03 -34.68
N ARG A 710 9.70 -42.32 -34.34
CA ARG A 710 10.46 -43.22 -35.15
C ARG A 710 9.54 -43.76 -36.27
N PRO A 711 9.96 -43.76 -37.53
CA PRO A 711 9.19 -44.38 -38.59
C PRO A 711 9.01 -45.87 -38.28
N ARG A 712 7.84 -46.38 -38.58
CA ARG A 712 7.55 -47.82 -38.47
C ARG A 712 8.55 -48.58 -39.35
N PRO A 713 9.23 -49.62 -38.86
CA PRO A 713 10.08 -50.41 -39.72
C PRO A 713 9.23 -50.93 -40.87
N ALA A 714 9.76 -50.83 -42.11
CA ALA A 714 9.12 -51.47 -43.24
C ALA A 714 8.97 -52.98 -42.96
N GLU A 715 7.76 -53.51 -43.06
CA GLU A 715 7.56 -54.94 -43.02
C GLU A 715 8.32 -55.52 -44.25
N GLU A 716 9.32 -56.36 -44.00
CA GLU A 716 9.94 -57.15 -45.02
C GLU A 716 8.88 -58.18 -45.53
N ASP A 717 8.39 -57.98 -46.76
CA ASP A 717 7.59 -58.95 -47.42
C ASP A 717 8.37 -60.29 -47.54
N LYS A 718 7.79 -61.32 -46.89
CA LYS A 718 8.20 -62.71 -47.11
C LYS A 718 7.27 -63.34 -48.07
#